data_df4b97b1165660c02727b6cea9651228
#
_entry.id   df4b97b1165660c02727b6cea9651228
#
_cell.length_a   1.000
_cell.length_b   1.000
_cell.length_c   1.000
_cell.angle_alpha   90.00
_cell.angle_beta   90.00
_cell.angle_gamma   90.00
#
_symmetry.space_group_name_H-M   'P 1'
#
loop_
_entity.id
_entity.type
_entity.pdbx_description
1 polymer ?
#
loop_
_entity_poly.entity_id
_entity_poly.type
_entity_poly.pdbx_seq_one_letter_code
_entity_poly.pdbx_strand_id
1 'polypeptide(L)'
;MKKEIVKPLITFVVLIILIFSFMGISSAIQTDFGKVKIELISIEVDGLGEITGKLYKPESASKNNPAPAMLLLHGYQNDKDTSTPSAIELSRRGYVVLAIDEYGHGSNTIGMIERGFVNHTVTVNYGEDSVTNGTFKKISGPSRYKVMINFSNTSFFNDNYSKDSEGNFIKDSSMGGVLAYAVLAGYDYVDETKMAVGGHSMGTWASWSVAAAYSDGTSFDIPGIAEDADISPKAVILQCGELFNSKAYDSKKIKFNNVLLLQAKYDEFAMFRDYTNFVTDELPKSNLRSEFLKVSSEDASWNKTFGSFEDGTARRMELLLTNHRLAMRNSRGITTTMTWLDKATGHTSAISATNHTYQYKGALVFISMLLALVAMLVLMNILLKVPFFSLVAQPIPNRNERVKQGWSWWKGALITIVIAGLSYPFMSQLGHGLLPLPENIFRMTIGNGFLAWYLLLILIMLLTTTIPWKKSKKTDNPLDYYDIGFAGSEKTTRFDWLLLGKSTILAFIMTGFVYLLVWICQKLFLLDFRLIWPFFKYFSFERFLQFLVYIPIFALFFVLNNSKIFAQMRQKDSGKEGFLGFMSYWWKNAFLMAGGVFLVCLIEYIPFFLGIGPGVDLLFGSTFGGPFMSLLLVFFPQILVLSILCTYIYRKTGHVFLSGLIPAIISCWIITGGSAML
;
A
#
# COMPACT_ATOMS: atom_id res chain seq x y z
N MET A 1 29.55 -32.88 -5.73
CA MET A 1 28.90 -31.74 -6.41
C MET A 1 27.58 -32.10 -7.14
N LYS A 2 27.51 -33.05 -8.08
CA LYS A 2 26.26 -33.39 -8.78
C LYS A 2 25.12 -33.85 -7.86
N LYS A 3 25.36 -34.79 -6.90
CA LYS A 3 24.32 -35.26 -5.96
C LYS A 3 23.82 -34.23 -4.95
N GLU A 4 24.64 -33.27 -4.55
CA GLU A 4 24.28 -32.22 -3.58
C GLU A 4 23.43 -31.07 -4.16
N ILE A 5 23.39 -30.92 -5.48
CA ILE A 5 22.60 -29.91 -6.18
C ILE A 5 21.24 -30.45 -6.59
N VAL A 6 21.09 -31.76 -6.82
CA VAL A 6 19.87 -32.37 -7.33
C VAL A 6 18.67 -32.14 -6.40
N LYS A 7 18.83 -32.38 -5.09
CA LYS A 7 17.74 -32.19 -4.12
C LYS A 7 17.26 -30.71 -4.04
N PRO A 8 18.16 -29.70 -3.89
CA PRO A 8 17.75 -28.29 -3.96
C PRO A 8 17.09 -27.91 -5.29
N LEU A 9 17.59 -28.44 -6.41
CA LEU A 9 17.01 -28.17 -7.74
C LEU A 9 15.58 -28.72 -7.85
N ILE A 10 15.34 -29.95 -7.40
CA ILE A 10 13.97 -30.51 -7.37
C ILE A 10 13.07 -29.63 -6.48
N THR A 11 13.53 -29.25 -5.28
CA THR A 11 12.78 -28.37 -4.39
C THR A 11 12.45 -27.05 -5.06
N PHE A 12 13.41 -26.44 -5.77
CA PHE A 12 13.21 -25.20 -6.50
C PHE A 12 12.12 -25.33 -7.57
N VAL A 13 12.20 -26.38 -8.41
CA VAL A 13 11.21 -26.66 -9.45
C VAL A 13 9.81 -26.87 -8.86
N VAL A 14 9.70 -27.64 -7.77
CA VAL A 14 8.41 -27.85 -7.08
C VAL A 14 7.83 -26.52 -6.56
N LEU A 15 8.66 -25.66 -5.97
CA LEU A 15 8.20 -24.35 -5.51
C LEU A 15 7.68 -23.48 -6.67
N ILE A 16 8.35 -23.48 -7.82
CA ILE A 16 7.92 -22.76 -9.00
C ILE A 16 6.56 -23.28 -9.50
N ILE A 17 6.40 -24.59 -9.58
CA ILE A 17 5.12 -25.21 -9.98
C ILE A 17 4.01 -24.80 -9.03
N LEU A 18 4.25 -24.83 -7.71
CA LEU A 18 3.25 -24.44 -6.71
C LEU A 18 2.88 -22.96 -6.82
N ILE A 19 3.85 -22.06 -7.03
CA ILE A 19 3.61 -20.63 -7.22
C ILE A 19 2.67 -20.41 -8.41
N PHE A 20 3.01 -20.96 -9.58
CA PHE A 20 2.18 -20.80 -10.77
C PHE A 20 0.81 -21.47 -10.64
N SER A 21 0.71 -22.61 -9.96
CA SER A 21 -0.56 -23.27 -9.68
C SER A 21 -1.48 -22.40 -8.83
N PHE A 22 -0.94 -21.84 -7.72
CA PHE A 22 -1.73 -20.99 -6.82
C PHE A 22 -2.10 -19.66 -7.48
N MET A 23 -1.22 -19.08 -8.28
CA MET A 23 -1.52 -17.87 -9.04
C MET A 23 -2.57 -18.13 -10.12
N GLY A 24 -2.51 -19.28 -10.80
CA GLY A 24 -3.54 -19.71 -11.75
C GLY A 24 -4.91 -19.91 -11.10
N ILE A 25 -4.97 -20.59 -9.95
CA ILE A 25 -6.22 -20.72 -9.16
C ILE A 25 -6.73 -19.35 -8.69
N SER A 26 -5.83 -18.47 -8.25
CA SER A 26 -6.20 -17.10 -7.85
C SER A 26 -6.79 -16.32 -9.03
N SER A 27 -6.24 -16.48 -10.22
CA SER A 27 -6.77 -15.88 -11.47
C SER A 27 -8.14 -16.44 -11.82
N ALA A 28 -8.35 -17.75 -11.70
CA ALA A 28 -9.65 -18.36 -11.90
C ALA A 28 -10.69 -17.82 -10.90
N ILE A 29 -10.33 -17.65 -9.62
CA ILE A 29 -11.24 -17.09 -8.61
C ILE A 29 -11.58 -15.62 -8.93
N GLN A 30 -10.60 -14.79 -9.32
CA GLN A 30 -10.90 -13.38 -9.59
C GLN A 30 -11.74 -13.16 -10.85
N THR A 31 -11.71 -14.11 -11.79
CA THR A 31 -12.54 -14.09 -13.02
C THR A 31 -13.85 -14.86 -12.84
N ASP A 32 -14.22 -15.26 -11.62
CA ASP A 32 -15.33 -16.16 -11.35
C ASP A 32 -15.34 -17.38 -12.33
N PHE A 33 -14.16 -18.00 -12.46
CA PHE A 33 -13.93 -19.16 -13.35
C PHE A 33 -14.27 -18.88 -14.82
N GLY A 34 -13.95 -17.68 -15.28
CA GLY A 34 -14.10 -17.24 -16.67
C GLY A 34 -15.39 -16.47 -16.96
N LYS A 35 -16.31 -16.33 -15.99
CA LYS A 35 -17.56 -15.56 -16.15
C LYS A 35 -17.36 -14.03 -16.08
N VAL A 36 -16.20 -13.59 -15.66
CA VAL A 36 -15.81 -12.17 -15.60
C VAL A 36 -14.55 -11.98 -16.43
N LYS A 37 -14.62 -11.21 -17.48
CA LYS A 37 -13.46 -10.76 -18.24
C LYS A 37 -12.79 -9.63 -17.48
N ILE A 38 -11.46 -9.70 -17.32
CA ILE A 38 -10.68 -8.65 -16.66
C ILE A 38 -9.69 -8.10 -17.68
N GLU A 39 -9.68 -6.79 -17.85
CA GLU A 39 -8.82 -6.08 -18.79
C GLU A 39 -8.08 -4.94 -18.09
N LEU A 40 -6.85 -4.70 -18.51
CA LEU A 40 -6.14 -3.47 -18.17
C LEU A 40 -6.52 -2.41 -19.20
N ILE A 41 -7.03 -1.29 -18.72
CA ILE A 41 -7.35 -0.16 -19.58
C ILE A 41 -6.39 0.99 -19.32
N SER A 42 -6.20 1.78 -20.34
CA SER A 42 -5.46 3.03 -20.32
C SER A 42 -6.34 4.15 -20.85
N ILE A 43 -6.38 5.24 -20.11
CA ILE A 43 -7.07 6.47 -20.49
C ILE A 43 -5.98 7.50 -20.71
N GLU A 44 -5.66 7.78 -21.96
CA GLU A 44 -4.68 8.79 -22.31
C GLU A 44 -5.32 10.18 -22.25
N VAL A 45 -4.69 11.07 -21.49
CA VAL A 45 -5.12 12.46 -21.32
C VAL A 45 -4.08 13.34 -22.00
N ASP A 46 -4.46 13.94 -23.13
CA ASP A 46 -3.56 14.72 -23.97
C ASP A 46 -2.83 15.81 -23.18
N GLY A 47 -1.52 15.84 -23.31
CA GLY A 47 -0.65 16.79 -22.62
C GLY A 47 -0.44 16.58 -21.12
N LEU A 48 -1.07 15.54 -20.50
CA LEU A 48 -0.92 15.23 -19.06
C LEU A 48 -0.30 13.86 -18.81
N GLY A 49 -0.74 12.82 -19.51
CA GLY A 49 -0.28 11.45 -19.30
C GLY A 49 -1.41 10.44 -19.35
N GLU A 50 -1.26 9.34 -18.63
CA GLU A 50 -2.10 8.15 -18.74
C GLU A 50 -2.66 7.75 -17.37
N ILE A 51 -4.00 7.58 -17.30
CA ILE A 51 -4.69 6.97 -16.16
C ILE A 51 -4.83 5.48 -16.46
N THR A 52 -4.28 4.63 -15.62
CA THR A 52 -4.40 3.18 -15.78
C THR A 52 -5.54 2.63 -14.93
N GLY A 53 -6.26 1.65 -15.47
CA GLY A 53 -7.38 1.01 -14.80
C GLY A 53 -7.42 -0.50 -14.98
N LYS A 54 -8.22 -1.15 -14.18
CA LYS A 54 -8.59 -2.56 -14.31
C LYS A 54 -10.12 -2.65 -14.41
N LEU A 55 -10.58 -3.08 -15.57
CA LEU A 55 -11.99 -3.24 -15.88
C LEU A 55 -12.40 -4.69 -15.64
N TYR A 56 -13.47 -4.90 -14.89
CA TYR A 56 -14.09 -6.20 -14.64
C TYR A 56 -15.44 -6.21 -15.33
N LYS A 57 -15.56 -6.96 -16.42
CA LYS A 57 -16.79 -7.08 -17.22
C LYS A 57 -17.42 -8.45 -17.02
N PRO A 58 -18.60 -8.56 -16.40
CA PRO A 58 -19.37 -9.81 -16.36
C PRO A 58 -19.75 -10.27 -17.76
N GLU A 59 -19.77 -11.57 -18.00
CA GLU A 59 -20.24 -12.15 -19.27
C GLU A 59 -21.69 -11.77 -19.60
N SER A 60 -22.51 -11.55 -18.57
CA SER A 60 -23.90 -11.10 -18.69
C SER A 60 -24.07 -9.68 -19.22
N ALA A 61 -23.02 -8.83 -19.09
CA ALA A 61 -23.05 -7.44 -19.54
C ALA A 61 -22.82 -7.36 -21.06
N SER A 62 -23.78 -6.85 -21.79
CA SER A 62 -23.73 -6.68 -23.23
C SER A 62 -24.56 -5.48 -23.67
N LYS A 63 -24.40 -5.03 -24.90
CA LYS A 63 -25.20 -3.96 -25.49
C LYS A 63 -26.72 -4.19 -25.41
N ASN A 64 -27.14 -5.45 -25.51
CA ASN A 64 -28.56 -5.82 -25.41
C ASN A 64 -29.03 -6.06 -23.96
N ASN A 65 -28.12 -6.12 -23.02
CA ASN A 65 -28.37 -6.27 -21.60
C ASN A 65 -27.33 -5.46 -20.81
N PRO A 66 -27.46 -4.11 -20.84
CA PRO A 66 -26.52 -3.24 -20.11
C PRO A 66 -26.59 -3.52 -18.60
N ALA A 67 -25.43 -3.50 -17.96
CA ALA A 67 -25.28 -3.81 -16.53
C ALA A 67 -25.08 -2.56 -15.70
N PRO A 68 -25.50 -2.55 -14.42
CA PRO A 68 -25.11 -1.48 -13.51
C PRO A 68 -23.58 -1.43 -13.36
N ALA A 69 -23.04 -0.25 -13.05
CA ALA A 69 -21.61 -0.10 -12.98
C ALA A 69 -21.12 0.61 -11.73
N MET A 70 -19.86 0.36 -11.34
CA MET A 70 -19.21 0.96 -10.19
C MET A 70 -17.80 1.42 -10.54
N LEU A 71 -17.51 2.71 -10.30
CA LEU A 71 -16.14 3.21 -10.25
C LEU A 71 -15.57 3.04 -8.84
N LEU A 72 -14.40 2.41 -8.71
CA LEU A 72 -13.68 2.23 -7.46
C LEU A 72 -12.40 3.07 -7.42
N LEU A 73 -12.27 3.87 -6.37
CA LEU A 73 -11.16 4.78 -6.10
C LEU A 73 -10.44 4.33 -4.82
N HIS A 74 -9.13 4.16 -4.91
CA HIS A 74 -8.34 3.65 -3.80
C HIS A 74 -7.91 4.78 -2.84
N GLY A 75 -7.30 4.44 -1.73
CA GLY A 75 -6.74 5.39 -0.77
C GLY A 75 -5.27 5.71 -1.05
N TYR A 76 -4.78 6.71 -0.34
CA TYR A 76 -3.38 7.09 -0.35
C TYR A 76 -2.44 5.92 -0.04
N GLN A 77 -1.34 5.80 -0.79
CA GLN A 77 -0.39 4.69 -0.73
C GLN A 77 -0.95 3.33 -1.16
N ASN A 78 -1.96 3.33 -1.98
CA ASN A 78 -2.58 2.14 -2.56
C ASN A 78 -2.50 2.19 -4.09
N ASP A 79 -3.24 1.33 -4.74
CA ASP A 79 -3.43 1.29 -6.19
C ASP A 79 -4.75 0.58 -6.53
N LYS A 80 -5.12 0.53 -7.81
CA LYS A 80 -6.34 -0.15 -8.29
C LYS A 80 -6.52 -1.58 -7.77
N ASP A 81 -5.41 -2.31 -7.54
CA ASP A 81 -5.48 -3.70 -7.09
C ASP A 81 -5.85 -3.84 -5.60
N THR A 82 -5.78 -2.77 -4.82
CA THR A 82 -6.28 -2.77 -3.43
C THR A 82 -7.80 -2.78 -3.37
N SER A 83 -8.49 -2.32 -4.41
CA SER A 83 -9.95 -2.38 -4.56
C SER A 83 -10.45 -3.76 -5.05
N THR A 84 -9.55 -4.69 -5.36
CA THR A 84 -9.89 -6.03 -5.88
C THR A 84 -10.93 -6.79 -5.04
N PRO A 85 -10.95 -6.76 -3.70
CA PRO A 85 -11.99 -7.43 -2.93
C PRO A 85 -13.41 -7.01 -3.33
N SER A 86 -13.68 -5.71 -3.40
CA SER A 86 -14.96 -5.18 -3.84
C SER A 86 -15.20 -5.43 -5.32
N ALA A 87 -14.18 -5.29 -6.17
CA ALA A 87 -14.29 -5.50 -7.61
C ALA A 87 -14.69 -6.95 -7.96
N ILE A 88 -14.08 -7.95 -7.33
CA ILE A 88 -14.45 -9.36 -7.51
C ILE A 88 -15.90 -9.59 -7.10
N GLU A 89 -16.28 -9.14 -5.90
CA GLU A 89 -17.60 -9.45 -5.38
C GLU A 89 -18.71 -8.72 -6.13
N LEU A 90 -18.48 -7.52 -6.62
CA LEU A 90 -19.42 -6.78 -7.47
C LEU A 90 -19.55 -7.43 -8.86
N SER A 91 -18.43 -7.72 -9.53
CA SER A 91 -18.46 -8.25 -10.89
C SER A 91 -19.08 -9.65 -10.95
N ARG A 92 -18.84 -10.51 -9.95
CA ARG A 92 -19.54 -11.80 -9.81
C ARG A 92 -21.07 -11.65 -9.70
N ARG A 93 -21.53 -10.49 -9.25
CA ARG A 93 -22.96 -10.16 -9.08
C ARG A 93 -23.54 -9.38 -10.24
N GLY A 94 -22.81 -9.24 -11.33
CA GLY A 94 -23.31 -8.64 -12.57
C GLY A 94 -22.99 -7.16 -12.74
N TYR A 95 -22.23 -6.53 -11.83
CA TYR A 95 -21.78 -5.15 -12.01
C TYR A 95 -20.55 -5.08 -12.92
N VAL A 96 -20.54 -4.13 -13.84
CA VAL A 96 -19.30 -3.71 -14.51
C VAL A 96 -18.52 -2.84 -13.52
N VAL A 97 -17.25 -3.17 -13.29
CA VAL A 97 -16.45 -2.45 -12.29
C VAL A 97 -15.17 -1.92 -12.93
N LEU A 98 -14.93 -0.63 -12.78
CA LEU A 98 -13.66 0.01 -13.12
C LEU A 98 -12.95 0.44 -11.85
N ALA A 99 -11.75 -0.10 -11.61
CA ALA A 99 -10.84 0.36 -10.57
C ALA A 99 -9.65 1.05 -11.24
N ILE A 100 -9.38 2.31 -10.89
CA ILE A 100 -8.27 3.07 -11.47
C ILE A 100 -7.10 3.25 -10.49
N ASP A 101 -5.92 3.52 -11.03
CA ASP A 101 -4.83 4.13 -10.30
C ASP A 101 -5.06 5.65 -10.28
N GLU A 102 -5.28 6.22 -9.12
CA GLU A 102 -5.39 7.67 -8.96
C GLU A 102 -4.04 8.36 -9.24
N TYR A 103 -4.03 9.66 -9.51
CA TYR A 103 -2.82 10.43 -9.83
C TYR A 103 -1.69 10.16 -8.82
N GLY A 104 -0.48 9.97 -9.32
CA GLY A 104 0.71 9.64 -8.53
C GLY A 104 0.76 8.22 -7.97
N HIS A 105 -0.23 7.38 -8.23
CA HIS A 105 -0.31 6.03 -7.68
C HIS A 105 -0.25 4.95 -8.76
N GLY A 106 0.06 3.75 -8.34
CA GLY A 106 0.04 2.58 -9.21
C GLY A 106 0.93 2.72 -10.43
N SER A 107 0.33 2.57 -11.60
CA SER A 107 0.97 2.75 -12.91
C SER A 107 0.52 4.04 -13.62
N ASN A 108 -0.23 4.90 -12.93
CA ASN A 108 -0.64 6.21 -13.46
C ASN A 108 0.61 7.07 -13.69
N THR A 109 0.71 7.71 -14.85
CA THR A 109 1.86 8.56 -15.21
C THR A 109 1.64 10.03 -14.87
N ILE A 110 0.41 10.42 -14.53
CA ILE A 110 0.07 11.78 -14.07
C ILE A 110 0.48 11.90 -12.62
N GLY A 111 1.27 12.93 -12.27
CA GLY A 111 1.73 13.17 -10.92
C GLY A 111 0.60 13.52 -9.95
N MET A 112 0.79 13.26 -8.66
CA MET A 112 -0.22 13.51 -7.63
C MET A 112 -0.58 15.00 -7.48
N ILE A 113 0.32 15.90 -7.86
CA ILE A 113 0.15 17.36 -7.76
C ILE A 113 -0.21 18.02 -9.11
N GLU A 114 -0.44 17.22 -10.15
CA GLU A 114 -0.75 17.76 -11.47
C GLU A 114 -2.08 18.51 -11.51
N ARG A 115 -2.17 19.37 -12.52
CA ARG A 115 -3.31 20.25 -12.71
C ARG A 115 -4.52 19.51 -13.26
N GLY A 116 -5.69 19.86 -12.77
CA GLY A 116 -6.94 19.34 -13.29
C GLY A 116 -7.18 19.73 -14.74
N PHE A 117 -7.94 18.92 -15.43
CA PHE A 117 -8.27 19.09 -16.83
C PHE A 117 -9.62 19.80 -17.00
N VAL A 118 -9.58 20.79 -17.84
CA VAL A 118 -10.77 21.38 -18.46
C VAL A 118 -10.48 21.40 -19.95
N ASN A 119 -11.19 20.63 -20.77
CA ASN A 119 -10.97 20.48 -22.22
C ASN A 119 -9.74 19.66 -22.62
N HIS A 120 -9.69 18.39 -22.27
CA HIS A 120 -8.69 17.46 -22.79
C HIS A 120 -9.32 16.50 -23.81
N THR A 121 -8.55 16.20 -24.84
CA THR A 121 -8.86 15.07 -25.72
C THR A 121 -8.52 13.80 -24.95
N VAL A 122 -9.44 12.86 -24.94
CA VAL A 122 -9.31 11.59 -24.23
C VAL A 122 -9.31 10.48 -25.26
N THR A 123 -8.25 9.69 -25.25
CA THR A 123 -8.18 8.44 -26.00
C THR A 123 -8.31 7.28 -25.03
N VAL A 124 -9.30 6.43 -25.24
CA VAL A 124 -9.50 5.24 -24.42
C VAL A 124 -9.14 4.01 -25.25
N ASN A 125 -8.20 3.25 -24.76
CA ASN A 125 -7.88 1.95 -25.33
C ASN A 125 -8.76 0.88 -24.66
N TYR A 126 -9.76 0.39 -25.40
CA TYR A 126 -10.67 -0.65 -24.93
C TYR A 126 -10.19 -2.09 -25.23
N GLY A 127 -8.88 -2.30 -25.39
CA GLY A 127 -8.32 -3.60 -25.76
C GLY A 127 -8.60 -3.94 -27.24
N GLU A 128 -9.04 -5.17 -27.50
CA GLU A 128 -9.31 -5.63 -28.89
C GLU A 128 -10.59 -5.01 -29.51
N ASP A 129 -11.47 -4.43 -28.68
CA ASP A 129 -12.83 -4.12 -29.10
C ASP A 129 -13.04 -2.70 -29.67
N SER A 130 -12.17 -1.75 -29.46
CA SER A 130 -12.14 -0.47 -30.17
C SER A 130 -11.38 0.64 -29.46
N VAL A 131 -10.89 1.61 -30.21
CA VAL A 131 -10.39 2.89 -29.68
C VAL A 131 -11.50 3.91 -29.90
N THR A 132 -12.07 4.44 -28.82
CA THR A 132 -12.99 5.57 -28.92
C THR A 132 -12.19 6.83 -28.62
N ASN A 133 -11.97 7.63 -29.65
CA ASN A 133 -11.41 8.96 -29.50
C ASN A 133 -12.56 9.93 -29.27
N GLY A 134 -12.47 10.73 -28.21
CA GLY A 134 -13.45 11.74 -27.93
C GLY A 134 -12.84 12.89 -27.14
N THR A 135 -13.44 14.05 -27.25
CA THR A 135 -13.08 15.20 -26.43
C THR A 135 -13.97 15.21 -25.20
N PHE A 136 -13.36 14.98 -24.02
CA PHE A 136 -14.05 15.21 -22.76
C PHE A 136 -13.98 16.71 -22.46
N LYS A 137 -15.15 17.37 -22.47
CA LYS A 137 -15.23 18.81 -22.35
C LYS A 137 -16.37 19.22 -21.45
N LYS A 138 -16.10 20.17 -20.55
CA LYS A 138 -17.15 20.85 -19.82
C LYS A 138 -17.89 21.79 -20.79
N ILE A 139 -19.20 21.62 -20.95
CA ILE A 139 -20.05 22.47 -21.81
C ILE A 139 -20.59 23.68 -21.02
N SER A 140 -21.14 23.45 -19.83
CA SER A 140 -21.78 24.49 -19.02
C SER A 140 -21.78 24.17 -17.52
N GLY A 141 -22.21 25.11 -16.70
CA GLY A 141 -22.36 24.94 -15.27
C GLY A 141 -21.09 25.22 -14.46
N PRO A 142 -21.16 25.24 -13.13
CA PRO A 142 -20.03 25.50 -12.25
C PRO A 142 -19.12 24.27 -12.18
N SER A 143 -17.80 24.44 -12.24
CA SER A 143 -16.85 23.39 -11.98
C SER A 143 -16.82 23.09 -10.49
N ARG A 144 -17.69 22.23 -9.97
CA ARG A 144 -17.92 22.08 -8.53
C ARG A 144 -17.20 20.95 -7.85
N TYR A 145 -16.53 20.06 -8.54
CA TYR A 145 -15.50 19.24 -7.89
C TYR A 145 -14.43 20.09 -7.17
N LYS A 146 -14.39 21.41 -7.45
CA LYS A 146 -13.68 22.44 -6.70
C LYS A 146 -14.15 22.69 -5.27
N VAL A 147 -15.40 22.40 -4.97
CA VAL A 147 -16.05 22.81 -3.72
C VAL A 147 -15.79 21.82 -2.60
N MET A 148 -15.46 20.60 -2.97
CA MET A 148 -15.35 19.49 -2.04
C MET A 148 -14.09 19.54 -1.19
N ILE A 149 -13.12 20.38 -1.54
CA ILE A 149 -11.81 20.31 -0.92
C ILE A 149 -11.49 21.64 -0.27
N ASN A 150 -12.06 21.85 0.90
CA ASN A 150 -11.51 22.77 1.85
C ASN A 150 -10.59 21.95 2.80
N PHE A 151 -9.47 21.49 2.27
CA PHE A 151 -8.43 20.80 3.05
C PHE A 151 -7.65 21.80 3.90
N SER A 152 -8.34 22.69 4.56
CA SER A 152 -7.75 23.76 5.34
C SER A 152 -6.79 23.31 6.45
N ASN A 153 -6.66 22.02 6.68
CA ASN A 153 -5.87 21.51 7.81
C ASN A 153 -4.95 20.32 7.52
N THR A 154 -4.77 19.89 6.27
CA THR A 154 -3.80 18.83 6.00
C THR A 154 -2.64 19.38 5.19
N SER A 155 -1.45 19.34 5.74
CA SER A 155 -0.18 19.69 5.08
C SER A 155 0.07 18.93 3.78
N PHE A 156 -0.70 17.88 3.52
CA PHE A 156 -0.67 17.02 2.33
C PHE A 156 -1.25 17.67 1.09
N PHE A 157 -2.24 18.50 1.29
CA PHE A 157 -2.99 19.18 0.24
C PHE A 157 -2.92 20.66 0.47
N ASN A 158 -1.79 21.14 1.01
CA ASN A 158 -1.55 22.53 1.33
C ASN A 158 -2.00 23.43 0.18
N ASP A 159 -2.69 24.49 0.54
CA ASP A 159 -3.43 25.49 -0.22
C ASP A 159 -2.71 26.20 -1.38
N ASN A 160 -1.60 25.70 -1.83
CA ASN A 160 -0.95 26.13 -3.05
C ASN A 160 -1.66 25.62 -4.31
N TYR A 161 -2.97 25.43 -4.24
CA TYR A 161 -3.81 25.32 -5.43
C TYR A 161 -3.73 26.63 -6.17
N SER A 162 -2.86 26.71 -7.18
CA SER A 162 -2.86 27.86 -8.06
C SER A 162 -4.25 27.98 -8.65
N LYS A 163 -4.82 29.17 -8.52
CA LYS A 163 -6.02 29.57 -9.24
C LYS A 163 -5.59 30.13 -10.59
N ASP A 164 -6.39 29.86 -11.63
CA ASP A 164 -6.25 30.57 -12.89
C ASP A 164 -6.61 32.05 -12.74
N SER A 165 -6.46 32.83 -13.81
CA SER A 165 -6.79 34.24 -13.82
C SER A 165 -8.27 34.54 -13.51
N GLU A 166 -9.14 33.55 -13.60
CA GLU A 166 -10.57 33.62 -13.32
C GLU A 166 -10.93 33.18 -11.90
N GLY A 167 -9.92 32.82 -11.09
CA GLY A 167 -10.09 32.29 -9.73
C GLY A 167 -10.50 30.83 -9.64
N ASN A 168 -10.38 30.09 -10.74
CA ASN A 168 -10.66 28.66 -10.79
C ASN A 168 -9.49 27.84 -10.30
N PHE A 169 -9.77 26.76 -9.55
CA PHE A 169 -8.72 25.81 -9.16
C PHE A 169 -8.24 25.03 -10.39
N ILE A 170 -6.94 24.81 -10.45
CA ILE A 170 -6.30 24.13 -11.58
C ILE A 170 -6.10 22.64 -11.30
N LYS A 171 -6.36 22.17 -10.08
CA LYS A 171 -6.10 20.79 -9.65
C LYS A 171 -7.37 19.94 -9.70
N ASP A 172 -7.23 18.72 -10.21
CA ASP A 172 -8.33 17.74 -10.23
C ASP A 172 -8.44 17.03 -8.88
N SER A 173 -9.45 17.38 -8.10
CA SER A 173 -9.72 16.78 -6.80
C SER A 173 -10.30 15.37 -6.88
N SER A 174 -10.75 14.95 -8.05
CA SER A 174 -11.19 13.56 -8.27
C SER A 174 -10.03 12.61 -8.57
N MET A 175 -8.80 13.14 -8.70
CA MET A 175 -7.59 12.36 -8.99
C MET A 175 -7.71 11.48 -10.25
N GLY A 176 -8.42 11.99 -11.27
CA GLY A 176 -8.76 11.28 -12.49
C GLY A 176 -10.12 10.57 -12.47
N GLY A 177 -10.81 10.59 -11.32
CA GLY A 177 -12.07 9.88 -11.15
C GLY A 177 -13.21 10.41 -12.02
N VAL A 178 -13.31 11.72 -12.23
CA VAL A 178 -14.35 12.33 -13.10
C VAL A 178 -14.22 11.80 -14.53
N LEU A 179 -13.01 11.77 -15.06
CA LEU A 179 -12.75 11.24 -16.38
C LEU A 179 -13.01 9.74 -16.50
N ALA A 180 -12.51 8.96 -15.52
CA ALA A 180 -12.72 7.51 -15.49
C ALA A 180 -14.21 7.13 -15.38
N TYR A 181 -15.01 7.94 -14.67
CA TYR A 181 -16.44 7.75 -14.57
C TYR A 181 -17.14 8.00 -15.92
N ALA A 182 -16.75 9.05 -16.65
CA ALA A 182 -17.24 9.31 -17.99
C ALA A 182 -16.91 8.16 -18.97
N VAL A 183 -15.66 7.67 -18.91
CA VAL A 183 -15.23 6.53 -19.72
C VAL A 183 -16.04 5.28 -19.40
N LEU A 184 -16.29 5.01 -18.12
CA LEU A 184 -17.12 3.88 -17.69
C LEU A 184 -18.55 4.01 -18.21
N ALA A 185 -19.14 5.20 -18.16
CA ALA A 185 -20.48 5.48 -18.70
C ALA A 185 -20.58 5.25 -20.22
N GLY A 186 -19.50 5.54 -20.95
CA GLY A 186 -19.48 5.42 -22.43
C GLY A 186 -19.43 4.01 -23.00
N TYR A 187 -19.30 2.97 -22.17
CA TYR A 187 -19.37 1.57 -22.65
C TYR A 187 -20.82 1.18 -22.97
N ASP A 188 -21.06 0.64 -24.15
CA ASP A 188 -22.40 0.25 -24.62
C ASP A 188 -23.06 -0.91 -23.83
N TYR A 189 -22.28 -1.60 -22.99
CA TYR A 189 -22.74 -2.65 -22.08
C TYR A 189 -22.93 -2.16 -20.62
N VAL A 190 -22.82 -0.86 -20.37
CA VAL A 190 -23.10 -0.21 -19.09
C VAL A 190 -24.45 0.48 -19.15
N ASP A 191 -25.26 0.30 -18.12
CA ASP A 191 -26.46 1.08 -17.87
C ASP A 191 -26.03 2.38 -17.14
N GLU A 192 -25.85 3.46 -17.89
CA GLU A 192 -25.37 4.74 -17.38
C GLU A 192 -26.34 5.36 -16.35
N THR A 193 -27.59 4.91 -16.34
CA THR A 193 -28.59 5.35 -15.35
C THR A 193 -28.47 4.59 -14.02
N LYS A 194 -27.63 3.54 -13.94
CA LYS A 194 -27.43 2.68 -12.76
C LYS A 194 -25.97 2.64 -12.32
N MET A 195 -25.30 3.77 -12.39
CA MET A 195 -23.90 3.87 -11.99
C MET A 195 -23.74 4.27 -10.53
N ALA A 196 -22.61 3.87 -9.94
CA ALA A 196 -22.21 4.26 -8.60
C ALA A 196 -20.71 4.60 -8.55
N VAL A 197 -20.31 5.31 -7.52
CA VAL A 197 -18.92 5.62 -7.24
C VAL A 197 -18.60 5.31 -5.78
N GLY A 198 -17.40 4.86 -5.51
CA GLY A 198 -16.97 4.68 -4.13
C GLY A 198 -15.47 4.54 -3.99
N GLY A 199 -15.00 4.86 -2.80
CA GLY A 199 -13.58 4.84 -2.53
C GLY A 199 -13.26 4.62 -1.07
N HIS A 200 -11.96 4.46 -0.82
CA HIS A 200 -11.39 4.28 0.49
C HIS A 200 -10.46 5.45 0.83
N SER A 201 -10.58 6.01 2.05
CA SER A 201 -9.64 7.04 2.53
C SER A 201 -9.58 8.25 1.55
N MET A 202 -8.43 8.57 0.96
CA MET A 202 -8.29 9.60 -0.08
C MET A 202 -9.30 9.41 -1.22
N GLY A 203 -9.54 8.17 -1.65
CA GLY A 203 -10.53 7.86 -2.68
C GLY A 203 -11.97 8.23 -2.30
N THR A 204 -12.28 8.46 -1.02
CA THR A 204 -13.60 9.01 -0.63
C THR A 204 -13.74 10.47 -1.02
N TRP A 205 -12.68 11.24 -0.93
CA TRP A 205 -12.66 12.62 -1.42
C TRP A 205 -12.82 12.68 -2.93
N ALA A 206 -12.12 11.80 -3.62
CA ALA A 206 -12.27 11.63 -5.06
C ALA A 206 -13.71 11.21 -5.43
N SER A 207 -14.32 10.29 -4.67
CA SER A 207 -15.71 9.85 -4.88
C SER A 207 -16.72 10.97 -4.67
N TRP A 208 -16.54 11.81 -3.63
CA TRP A 208 -17.34 13.01 -3.44
C TRP A 208 -17.21 13.96 -4.64
N SER A 209 -15.98 14.17 -5.13
CA SER A 209 -15.71 15.05 -6.26
C SER A 209 -16.37 14.57 -7.56
N VAL A 210 -16.32 13.25 -7.81
CA VAL A 210 -17.04 12.62 -8.94
C VAL A 210 -18.54 12.83 -8.79
N ALA A 211 -19.10 12.50 -7.63
CA ALA A 211 -20.54 12.66 -7.41
C ALA A 211 -21.01 14.11 -7.54
N ALA A 212 -20.22 15.07 -7.04
CA ALA A 212 -20.53 16.49 -7.19
C ALA A 212 -20.49 16.94 -8.66
N ALA A 213 -19.49 16.50 -9.43
CA ALA A 213 -19.32 16.90 -10.83
C ALA A 213 -20.51 16.47 -11.70
N TYR A 214 -21.09 15.31 -11.42
CA TYR A 214 -22.23 14.76 -12.18
C TYR A 214 -23.60 15.04 -11.55
N SER A 215 -23.66 15.76 -10.43
CA SER A 215 -24.93 16.05 -9.72
C SER A 215 -25.21 17.53 -9.53
N ASP A 216 -24.33 18.43 -10.00
CA ASP A 216 -24.44 19.88 -9.75
C ASP A 216 -25.03 20.69 -10.92
N GLY A 217 -25.49 20.01 -11.96
CA GLY A 217 -25.94 20.61 -13.20
C GLY A 217 -24.82 21.01 -14.16
N THR A 218 -23.58 20.55 -13.92
CA THR A 218 -22.50 20.64 -14.90
C THR A 218 -22.76 19.64 -16.02
N SER A 219 -22.71 20.13 -17.27
CA SER A 219 -22.81 19.30 -18.47
C SER A 219 -21.46 19.02 -19.07
N PHE A 220 -21.24 17.78 -19.47
CA PHE A 220 -20.03 17.31 -20.14
C PHE A 220 -20.39 16.69 -21.49
N ASP A 221 -19.55 16.93 -22.47
CA ASP A 221 -19.56 16.19 -23.73
C ASP A 221 -18.80 14.86 -23.49
N ILE A 222 -19.54 13.76 -23.50
CA ILE A 222 -19.00 12.42 -23.24
C ILE A 222 -19.30 11.55 -24.46
N PRO A 223 -18.28 11.00 -25.11
CA PRO A 223 -18.48 10.13 -26.27
C PRO A 223 -19.43 8.97 -25.96
N GLY A 224 -20.48 8.83 -26.75
CA GLY A 224 -21.46 7.74 -26.62
C GLY A 224 -22.61 8.01 -25.63
N ILE A 225 -22.61 9.13 -24.94
CA ILE A 225 -23.66 9.53 -23.99
C ILE A 225 -24.42 10.74 -24.54
N ALA A 226 -25.75 10.72 -24.44
CA ALA A 226 -26.57 11.86 -24.81
C ALA A 226 -26.32 13.07 -23.85
N GLU A 227 -26.33 14.29 -24.37
CA GLU A 227 -26.05 15.51 -23.59
C GLU A 227 -27.02 15.70 -22.41
N ASP A 228 -28.25 15.20 -22.54
CA ASP A 228 -29.32 15.30 -21.54
C ASP A 228 -29.43 14.06 -20.62
N ALA A 229 -28.54 13.08 -20.78
CA ALA A 229 -28.55 11.86 -19.96
C ALA A 229 -28.20 12.17 -18.48
N ASP A 230 -29.03 11.65 -17.57
CA ASP A 230 -28.74 11.69 -16.12
C ASP A 230 -27.79 10.55 -15.73
N ILE A 231 -26.50 10.82 -15.77
CA ILE A 231 -25.46 9.91 -15.34
C ILE A 231 -25.01 10.17 -13.89
N SER A 232 -25.79 10.90 -13.10
CA SER A 232 -25.46 11.13 -11.70
C SER A 232 -25.37 9.80 -10.93
N PRO A 233 -24.35 9.59 -10.06
CA PRO A 233 -24.22 8.35 -9.32
C PRO A 233 -25.48 8.05 -8.47
N LYS A 234 -26.05 6.87 -8.62
CA LYS A 234 -27.21 6.40 -7.83
C LYS A 234 -26.81 6.00 -6.41
N ALA A 235 -25.53 5.78 -6.17
CA ALA A 235 -24.98 5.59 -4.83
C ALA A 235 -23.56 6.13 -4.72
N VAL A 236 -23.19 6.61 -3.52
CA VAL A 236 -21.84 7.00 -3.14
C VAL A 236 -21.41 6.16 -1.94
N ILE A 237 -20.30 5.44 -2.07
CA ILE A 237 -19.76 4.57 -1.03
C ILE A 237 -18.47 5.16 -0.47
N LEU A 238 -18.50 5.50 0.81
CA LEU A 238 -17.38 6.14 1.50
C LEU A 238 -16.79 5.15 2.52
N GLN A 239 -15.63 4.63 2.27
CA GLN A 239 -14.98 3.69 3.17
C GLN A 239 -13.85 4.38 3.94
N CYS A 240 -14.01 4.54 5.25
CA CYS A 240 -13.13 5.33 6.10
C CYS A 240 -12.94 6.74 5.51
N GLY A 241 -14.05 7.42 5.26
CA GLY A 241 -14.10 8.74 4.64
C GLY A 241 -14.46 9.84 5.61
N GLU A 242 -14.06 11.04 5.24
CA GLU A 242 -14.45 12.26 5.93
C GLU A 242 -15.87 12.68 5.50
N LEU A 243 -16.66 13.13 6.47
CA LEU A 243 -17.93 13.78 6.22
C LEU A 243 -17.74 15.29 6.14
N PHE A 244 -18.34 15.88 5.14
CA PHE A 244 -18.35 17.33 4.99
C PHE A 244 -19.66 17.92 5.51
N ASN A 245 -19.62 19.16 5.91
CA ASN A 245 -20.80 19.88 6.36
C ASN A 245 -21.84 19.96 5.22
N SER A 246 -22.96 19.28 5.38
CA SER A 246 -24.03 19.18 4.37
C SER A 246 -24.60 20.53 3.96
N LYS A 247 -24.67 21.52 4.86
CA LYS A 247 -25.15 22.88 4.56
C LYS A 247 -24.36 23.56 3.46
N ALA A 248 -23.07 23.27 3.33
CA ALA A 248 -22.24 23.80 2.25
C ALA A 248 -22.67 23.25 0.88
N TYR A 249 -23.28 22.07 0.83
CA TYR A 249 -23.74 21.43 -0.39
C TYR A 249 -25.20 21.74 -0.69
N ASP A 250 -26.06 21.77 0.30
CA ASP A 250 -27.48 22.11 0.14
C ASP A 250 -27.66 23.52 -0.42
N SER A 251 -26.81 24.47 0.00
CA SER A 251 -26.80 25.84 -0.56
C SER A 251 -26.43 25.91 -2.03
N LYS A 252 -25.78 24.87 -2.58
CA LYS A 252 -25.28 24.78 -3.94
C LYS A 252 -26.09 23.83 -4.83
N LYS A 253 -27.19 23.30 -4.32
CA LYS A 253 -28.08 22.39 -5.03
C LYS A 253 -27.41 21.08 -5.50
N ILE A 254 -26.34 20.64 -4.80
CA ILE A 254 -25.69 19.37 -5.10
C ILE A 254 -26.49 18.24 -4.45
N LYS A 255 -26.93 17.30 -5.26
CA LYS A 255 -27.66 16.11 -4.82
C LYS A 255 -26.70 14.92 -4.77
N PHE A 256 -26.44 14.39 -3.58
CA PHE A 256 -25.76 13.10 -3.44
C PHE A 256 -26.80 12.01 -3.18
N ASN A 257 -26.91 11.05 -4.10
CA ASN A 257 -27.85 9.96 -3.97
C ASN A 257 -27.28 8.84 -3.09
N ASN A 258 -28.10 8.30 -2.19
CA ASN A 258 -27.91 7.05 -1.45
C ASN A 258 -26.47 6.86 -0.91
N VAL A 259 -26.07 7.65 0.09
CA VAL A 259 -24.70 7.65 0.60
C VAL A 259 -24.52 6.66 1.76
N LEU A 260 -23.57 5.76 1.62
CA LEU A 260 -23.12 4.81 2.64
C LEU A 260 -21.72 5.19 3.14
N LEU A 261 -21.61 5.44 4.45
CA LEU A 261 -20.32 5.57 5.13
C LEU A 261 -19.98 4.27 5.88
N LEU A 262 -18.84 3.68 5.57
CA LEU A 262 -18.24 2.54 6.25
C LEU A 262 -17.12 3.05 7.15
N GLN A 263 -17.31 3.08 8.46
CA GLN A 263 -16.36 3.63 9.42
C GLN A 263 -15.59 2.54 10.14
N ALA A 264 -14.27 2.60 10.13
CA ALA A 264 -13.44 1.75 10.96
C ALA A 264 -13.50 2.20 12.43
N LYS A 265 -13.70 1.25 13.36
CA LYS A 265 -13.72 1.53 14.80
C LYS A 265 -12.36 2.01 15.31
N TYR A 266 -11.28 1.46 14.74
CA TYR A 266 -9.91 1.76 15.12
C TYR A 266 -9.20 2.51 13.97
N ASP A 267 -9.83 3.59 13.50
CA ASP A 267 -9.25 4.42 12.46
C ASP A 267 -8.13 5.28 13.03
N GLU A 268 -6.92 5.14 12.54
CA GLU A 268 -5.73 5.86 13.02
C GLU A 268 -5.75 7.33 12.63
N PHE A 269 -6.53 7.71 11.61
CA PHE A 269 -6.58 9.08 11.13
C PHE A 269 -7.64 9.90 11.90
N ALA A 270 -7.20 10.98 12.57
CA ALA A 270 -8.06 11.84 13.36
C ALA A 270 -9.20 12.45 12.53
N MET A 271 -8.92 12.86 11.28
CA MET A 271 -9.90 13.49 10.38
C MET A 271 -11.09 12.57 10.08
N PHE A 272 -10.88 11.27 9.96
CA PHE A 272 -11.95 10.30 9.69
C PHE A 272 -12.75 9.93 10.96
N ARG A 273 -12.29 10.39 12.13
CA ARG A 273 -12.96 10.28 13.43
C ARG A 273 -13.57 11.60 13.88
N ASP A 274 -13.73 12.59 13.01
CA ASP A 274 -14.15 13.96 13.35
C ASP A 274 -13.28 14.60 14.44
N TYR A 275 -11.97 14.28 14.44
CA TYR A 275 -10.98 14.70 15.45
C TYR A 275 -11.29 14.26 16.89
N THR A 276 -12.16 13.29 17.07
CA THR A 276 -12.38 12.64 18.36
C THR A 276 -11.25 11.66 18.70
N ASN A 277 -11.06 11.34 19.98
CA ASN A 277 -10.01 10.40 20.39
C ASN A 277 -10.27 8.98 19.85
N PHE A 278 -11.54 8.55 19.80
CA PHE A 278 -11.90 7.25 19.21
C PHE A 278 -13.37 7.25 18.77
N VAL A 279 -13.72 6.25 17.95
CA VAL A 279 -15.09 6.07 17.44
C VAL A 279 -15.96 5.44 18.52
N THR A 280 -16.86 6.24 19.09
CA THR A 280 -17.81 5.82 20.13
C THR A 280 -19.15 5.40 19.55
N ASP A 281 -19.99 4.76 20.36
CA ASP A 281 -21.39 4.47 20.00
C ASP A 281 -22.21 5.76 19.90
N GLU A 282 -21.80 6.83 20.59
CA GLU A 282 -22.45 8.15 20.59
C GLU A 282 -21.99 9.06 19.44
N LEU A 283 -20.93 8.70 18.73
CA LEU A 283 -20.40 9.54 17.63
C LEU A 283 -21.45 9.87 16.54
N PRO A 284 -22.39 8.98 16.17
CA PRO A 284 -23.47 9.33 15.26
C PRO A 284 -24.33 10.52 15.68
N LYS A 285 -24.43 10.79 16.97
CA LYS A 285 -25.21 11.89 17.54
C LYS A 285 -24.53 13.26 17.43
N SER A 286 -23.26 13.31 16.95
CA SER A 286 -22.61 14.58 16.67
C SER A 286 -23.36 15.37 15.61
N ASN A 287 -23.27 16.70 15.65
CA ASN A 287 -23.98 17.57 14.71
C ASN A 287 -23.65 17.22 13.25
N LEU A 288 -22.37 16.99 12.93
CA LEU A 288 -21.95 16.64 11.58
C LEU A 288 -22.57 15.34 11.08
N ARG A 289 -22.65 14.32 11.95
CA ARG A 289 -23.12 12.98 11.58
C ARG A 289 -24.64 12.86 11.59
N SER A 290 -25.31 13.49 12.53
CA SER A 290 -26.78 13.56 12.52
C SER A 290 -27.32 14.36 11.33
N GLU A 291 -26.66 15.46 10.98
CA GLU A 291 -26.93 16.22 9.75
C GLU A 291 -26.70 15.38 8.49
N PHE A 292 -25.62 14.59 8.43
CA PHE A 292 -25.38 13.67 7.33
C PHE A 292 -26.51 12.63 7.21
N LEU A 293 -26.95 12.06 8.32
CA LEU A 293 -28.05 11.09 8.36
C LEU A 293 -29.42 11.75 8.11
N LYS A 294 -29.51 13.08 8.15
CA LYS A 294 -30.74 13.87 8.01
C LYS A 294 -31.80 13.51 9.06
N VAL A 295 -31.36 13.33 10.31
CA VAL A 295 -32.20 13.02 11.46
C VAL A 295 -31.81 13.86 12.68
N SER A 296 -32.64 13.83 13.72
CA SER A 296 -32.30 14.44 15.02
C SER A 296 -31.06 13.75 15.60
N SER A 297 -30.29 14.46 16.43
CA SER A 297 -29.15 13.89 17.14
C SER A 297 -29.52 12.67 17.98
N GLU A 298 -30.71 12.68 18.59
CA GLU A 298 -31.22 11.58 19.44
C GLU A 298 -31.49 10.30 18.62
N ASP A 299 -32.00 10.43 17.38
CA ASP A 299 -32.34 9.32 16.51
C ASP A 299 -31.13 8.73 15.78
N ALA A 300 -30.04 9.50 15.67
CA ALA A 300 -28.85 9.12 14.93
C ALA A 300 -28.15 7.91 15.56
N SER A 301 -27.89 6.89 14.79
CA SER A 301 -27.28 5.64 15.25
C SER A 301 -26.50 4.91 14.18
N TRP A 302 -25.54 4.07 14.61
CA TRP A 302 -24.82 3.16 13.74
C TRP A 302 -25.73 2.08 13.16
N ASN A 303 -25.36 1.59 11.99
CA ASN A 303 -25.90 0.37 11.36
C ASN A 303 -27.40 0.45 11.01
N LYS A 304 -27.98 1.63 10.98
CA LYS A 304 -29.37 1.89 10.61
C LYS A 304 -29.42 2.74 9.34
N THR A 305 -30.35 2.40 8.46
CA THR A 305 -30.62 3.18 7.24
C THR A 305 -31.72 4.19 7.51
N PHE A 306 -31.51 5.43 7.12
CA PHE A 306 -32.45 6.53 7.17
C PHE A 306 -32.73 7.03 5.75
N GLY A 307 -33.90 7.61 5.48
CA GLY A 307 -34.33 8.05 4.16
C GLY A 307 -34.79 6.92 3.25
N SER A 308 -34.95 7.21 1.97
CA SER A 308 -35.49 6.34 0.92
C SER A 308 -34.49 6.13 -0.21
N PHE A 309 -34.37 4.89 -0.69
CA PHE A 309 -33.56 4.59 -1.89
C PHE A 309 -34.19 5.14 -3.16
N GLU A 310 -35.51 5.14 -3.25
CA GLU A 310 -36.27 5.63 -4.40
C GLU A 310 -36.05 7.14 -4.61
N ASP A 311 -36.07 7.91 -3.49
CA ASP A 311 -35.86 9.35 -3.54
C ASP A 311 -34.37 9.76 -3.58
N GLY A 312 -33.44 8.80 -3.55
CA GLY A 312 -32.02 9.05 -3.45
C GLY A 312 -31.55 9.60 -2.09
N THR A 313 -32.44 9.58 -1.07
CA THR A 313 -32.16 10.18 0.23
C THR A 313 -31.61 9.21 1.26
N ALA A 314 -31.44 7.94 0.91
CA ALA A 314 -30.93 6.93 1.85
C ALA A 314 -29.53 7.29 2.38
N ARG A 315 -29.38 7.21 3.71
CA ARG A 315 -28.13 7.47 4.43
C ARG A 315 -27.89 6.39 5.47
N ARG A 316 -26.66 5.92 5.56
CA ARG A 316 -26.25 4.95 6.58
C ARG A 316 -24.81 5.15 6.98
N MET A 317 -24.54 4.99 8.24
CA MET A 317 -23.19 4.81 8.77
C MET A 317 -23.07 3.40 9.33
N GLU A 318 -22.11 2.63 8.81
CA GLU A 318 -21.84 1.26 9.22
C GLU A 318 -20.55 1.21 10.01
N LEU A 319 -20.58 0.70 11.24
CA LEU A 319 -19.40 0.54 12.09
C LEU A 319 -18.73 -0.81 11.82
N LEU A 320 -17.46 -0.76 11.42
CA LEU A 320 -16.64 -1.93 11.13
C LEU A 320 -15.61 -2.15 12.24
N LEU A 321 -15.56 -3.36 12.81
CA LEU A 321 -14.56 -3.75 13.82
C LEU A 321 -13.21 -4.03 13.13
N THR A 322 -12.54 -2.95 12.71
CA THR A 322 -11.28 -3.02 11.98
C THR A 322 -10.53 -1.70 12.14
N ASN A 323 -9.28 -1.64 11.64
CA ASN A 323 -8.53 -0.41 11.49
C ASN A 323 -8.72 0.19 10.08
N HIS A 324 -8.13 1.35 9.84
CA HIS A 324 -8.25 2.07 8.58
C HIS A 324 -7.90 1.21 7.35
N ARG A 325 -6.70 0.61 7.34
CA ARG A 325 -6.22 -0.12 6.15
C ARG A 325 -6.90 -1.46 5.91
N LEU A 326 -7.36 -2.14 6.95
CA LEU A 326 -8.03 -3.43 6.81
C LEU A 326 -9.52 -3.28 6.44
N ALA A 327 -10.08 -2.07 6.50
CA ALA A 327 -11.47 -1.78 6.15
C ALA A 327 -11.81 -2.25 4.72
N MET A 328 -10.91 -2.05 3.76
CA MET A 328 -11.09 -2.49 2.35
C MET A 328 -11.33 -4.00 2.18
N ARG A 329 -10.94 -4.80 3.14
CA ARG A 329 -11.08 -6.27 3.13
C ARG A 329 -12.07 -6.78 4.17
N ASN A 330 -12.75 -5.88 4.85
CA ASN A 330 -13.71 -6.25 5.87
C ASN A 330 -14.97 -6.86 5.23
N SER A 331 -15.28 -8.11 5.57
CA SER A 331 -16.38 -8.85 4.96
C SER A 331 -17.73 -8.19 5.22
N ARG A 332 -17.96 -7.61 6.42
CA ARG A 332 -19.17 -6.87 6.73
C ARG A 332 -19.30 -5.62 5.88
N GLY A 333 -18.21 -4.86 5.71
CA GLY A 333 -18.19 -3.68 4.84
C GLY A 333 -18.53 -4.03 3.38
N ILE A 334 -17.93 -5.10 2.85
CA ILE A 334 -18.21 -5.59 1.49
C ILE A 334 -19.69 -6.04 1.38
N THR A 335 -20.19 -6.82 2.33
CA THR A 335 -21.61 -7.26 2.35
C THR A 335 -22.56 -6.07 2.38
N THR A 336 -22.30 -5.07 3.22
CA THR A 336 -23.14 -3.87 3.32
C THR A 336 -23.10 -3.08 2.01
N THR A 337 -21.93 -2.96 1.38
CA THR A 337 -21.79 -2.32 0.06
C THR A 337 -22.62 -3.02 -1.01
N MET A 338 -22.54 -4.38 -1.11
CA MET A 338 -23.36 -5.13 -2.08
C MET A 338 -24.85 -4.87 -1.88
N THR A 339 -25.33 -5.03 -0.63
CA THR A 339 -26.75 -4.83 -0.31
C THR A 339 -27.21 -3.40 -0.55
N TRP A 340 -26.33 -2.42 -0.33
CA TRP A 340 -26.62 -1.01 -0.57
C TRP A 340 -26.76 -0.72 -2.06
N LEU A 341 -25.82 -1.20 -2.86
CA LEU A 341 -25.83 -1.00 -4.30
C LEU A 341 -27.01 -1.67 -4.97
N ASP A 342 -27.35 -2.91 -4.60
CA ASP A 342 -28.51 -3.61 -5.13
C ASP A 342 -29.81 -2.80 -4.92
N LYS A 343 -29.97 -2.21 -3.75
CA LYS A 343 -31.13 -1.35 -3.44
C LYS A 343 -31.10 -0.02 -4.20
N ALA A 344 -29.93 0.59 -4.33
CA ALA A 344 -29.80 1.90 -4.95
C ALA A 344 -29.95 1.86 -6.49
N THR A 345 -29.53 0.75 -7.12
CA THR A 345 -29.61 0.57 -8.58
C THR A 345 -30.80 -0.27 -9.03
N GLY A 346 -31.55 -0.86 -8.09
CA GLY A 346 -32.62 -1.82 -8.41
C GLY A 346 -32.12 -3.14 -9.00
N HIS A 347 -30.82 -3.42 -8.86
CA HIS A 347 -30.23 -4.67 -9.34
C HIS A 347 -30.51 -5.82 -8.37
N THR A 348 -30.67 -7.03 -8.93
CA THR A 348 -30.87 -8.23 -8.12
C THR A 348 -29.88 -9.30 -8.53
N SER A 349 -29.07 -9.73 -7.60
CA SER A 349 -28.09 -10.81 -7.81
C SER A 349 -28.62 -12.14 -7.27
N ALA A 350 -28.37 -13.23 -8.00
CA ALA A 350 -28.60 -14.58 -7.51
C ALA A 350 -27.60 -15.01 -6.43
N ILE A 351 -26.47 -14.32 -6.30
CA ILE A 351 -25.44 -14.63 -5.33
C ILE A 351 -25.66 -13.83 -4.05
N SER A 352 -25.81 -14.51 -2.91
CA SER A 352 -25.97 -13.86 -1.60
C SER A 352 -24.84 -12.86 -1.35
N ALA A 353 -25.17 -11.70 -0.78
CA ALA A 353 -24.20 -10.65 -0.42
C ALA A 353 -23.11 -11.14 0.56
N THR A 354 -23.36 -12.21 1.32
CA THR A 354 -22.40 -12.81 2.27
C THR A 354 -21.50 -13.89 1.66
N ASN A 355 -21.76 -14.31 0.42
CA ASN A 355 -20.94 -15.32 -0.27
C ASN A 355 -19.70 -14.67 -0.89
N HIS A 356 -18.58 -14.70 -0.19
CA HIS A 356 -17.34 -14.06 -0.62
C HIS A 356 -16.29 -15.06 -1.06
N THR A 357 -15.56 -14.74 -2.14
CA THR A 357 -14.44 -15.54 -2.69
C THR A 357 -13.11 -14.80 -2.68
N TYR A 358 -13.11 -13.46 -2.58
CA TYR A 358 -11.89 -12.64 -2.60
C TYR A 358 -10.87 -13.07 -1.55
N GLN A 359 -11.32 -13.63 -0.41
CA GLN A 359 -10.45 -14.08 0.67
C GLN A 359 -9.56 -15.26 0.24
N TYR A 360 -10.13 -16.22 -0.50
CA TYR A 360 -9.38 -17.37 -1.04
C TYR A 360 -8.34 -16.93 -2.06
N LYS A 361 -8.74 -16.03 -2.99
CA LYS A 361 -7.80 -15.41 -3.93
C LYS A 361 -6.64 -14.73 -3.18
N GLY A 362 -6.95 -13.91 -2.18
CA GLY A 362 -5.95 -13.20 -1.40
C GLY A 362 -5.00 -14.12 -0.63
N ALA A 363 -5.52 -15.20 -0.04
CA ALA A 363 -4.70 -16.18 0.69
C ALA A 363 -3.71 -16.91 -0.25
N LEU A 364 -4.15 -17.34 -1.43
CA LEU A 364 -3.30 -18.03 -2.39
C LEU A 364 -2.20 -17.11 -2.94
N VAL A 365 -2.52 -15.84 -3.24
CA VAL A 365 -1.53 -14.83 -3.64
C VAL A 365 -0.49 -14.60 -2.54
N PHE A 366 -0.93 -14.49 -1.29
CA PHE A 366 -0.02 -14.31 -0.15
C PHE A 366 0.89 -15.53 0.06
N ILE A 367 0.34 -16.74 -0.04
CA ILE A 367 1.13 -17.98 0.04
C ILE A 367 2.16 -18.01 -1.11
N SER A 368 1.76 -17.65 -2.34
CA SER A 368 2.68 -17.58 -3.49
C SER A 368 3.82 -16.59 -3.26
N MET A 369 3.54 -15.44 -2.63
CA MET A 369 4.57 -14.47 -2.23
C MET A 369 5.58 -15.08 -1.25
N LEU A 370 5.12 -15.80 -0.23
CA LEU A 370 6.00 -16.48 0.72
C LEU A 370 6.82 -17.59 0.06
N LEU A 371 6.20 -18.38 -0.82
CA LEU A 371 6.90 -19.43 -1.58
C LEU A 371 7.96 -18.84 -2.51
N ALA A 372 7.73 -17.67 -3.09
CA ALA A 372 8.73 -16.98 -3.92
C ALA A 372 9.96 -16.57 -3.10
N LEU A 373 9.77 -16.10 -1.85
CA LEU A 373 10.88 -15.81 -0.93
C LEU A 373 11.64 -17.09 -0.53
N VAL A 374 10.93 -18.19 -0.30
CA VAL A 374 11.56 -19.50 -0.04
C VAL A 374 12.33 -19.99 -1.27
N ALA A 375 11.75 -19.88 -2.47
CA ALA A 375 12.42 -20.26 -3.72
C ALA A 375 13.69 -19.42 -3.94
N MET A 376 13.67 -18.13 -3.60
CA MET A 376 14.85 -17.26 -3.62
C MET A 376 15.96 -17.81 -2.69
N LEU A 377 15.63 -18.27 -1.48
CA LEU A 377 16.62 -18.86 -0.57
C LEU A 377 17.15 -20.21 -1.08
N VAL A 378 16.31 -21.01 -1.73
CA VAL A 378 16.77 -22.27 -2.37
C VAL A 378 17.70 -21.95 -3.54
N LEU A 379 17.38 -20.97 -4.36
CA LEU A 379 18.24 -20.48 -5.44
C LEU A 379 19.60 -20.00 -4.89
N MET A 380 19.60 -19.24 -3.78
CA MET A 380 20.84 -18.85 -3.11
C MET A 380 21.71 -20.06 -2.77
N ASN A 381 21.13 -21.09 -2.15
CA ASN A 381 21.88 -22.29 -1.77
C ASN A 381 22.47 -23.03 -2.99
N ILE A 382 21.84 -22.95 -4.15
CA ILE A 382 22.36 -23.47 -5.42
C ILE A 382 23.51 -22.59 -5.91
N LEU A 383 23.31 -21.28 -5.95
CA LEU A 383 24.30 -20.32 -6.48
C LEU A 383 25.57 -20.23 -5.63
N LEU A 384 25.48 -20.39 -4.31
CA LEU A 384 26.66 -20.42 -3.43
C LEU A 384 27.57 -21.62 -3.70
N LYS A 385 27.12 -22.66 -4.40
CA LYS A 385 27.95 -23.79 -4.86
C LYS A 385 28.62 -23.55 -6.21
N VAL A 386 28.26 -22.49 -6.92
CA VAL A 386 28.93 -22.09 -8.16
C VAL A 386 30.28 -21.45 -7.82
N PRO A 387 31.39 -21.83 -8.51
CA PRO A 387 32.73 -21.34 -8.19
C PRO A 387 32.84 -19.82 -8.06
N PHE A 388 32.14 -19.07 -8.91
CA PHE A 388 32.14 -17.60 -8.88
C PHE A 388 31.62 -17.05 -7.55
N PHE A 389 30.55 -17.66 -6.98
CA PHE A 389 29.92 -17.19 -5.74
C PHE A 389 30.37 -17.93 -4.48
N SER A 390 31.21 -18.96 -4.61
CA SER A 390 31.67 -19.77 -3.44
C SER A 390 32.38 -18.92 -2.37
N LEU A 391 33.04 -17.82 -2.79
CA LEU A 391 33.64 -16.86 -1.88
C LEU A 391 32.62 -16.18 -0.94
N VAL A 392 31.35 -16.08 -1.34
CA VAL A 392 30.31 -15.46 -0.52
C VAL A 392 29.88 -16.35 0.65
N ALA A 393 30.10 -17.67 0.54
CA ALA A 393 29.83 -18.62 1.62
C ALA A 393 31.02 -18.70 2.59
N GLN A 394 31.01 -17.88 3.62
CA GLN A 394 32.02 -17.86 4.68
C GLN A 394 31.49 -18.50 5.97
N PRO A 395 32.34 -19.07 6.82
CA PRO A 395 31.92 -19.56 8.13
C PRO A 395 31.49 -18.39 9.04
N ILE A 396 30.54 -18.64 9.93
CA ILE A 396 30.18 -17.67 10.97
C ILE A 396 31.42 -17.38 11.82
N PRO A 397 31.74 -16.10 12.10
CA PRO A 397 32.90 -15.77 12.91
C PRO A 397 32.85 -16.41 14.30
N ASN A 398 33.93 -17.12 14.68
CA ASN A 398 34.05 -17.81 15.95
C ASN A 398 34.97 -17.03 16.92
N ARG A 399 34.58 -15.78 17.26
CA ARG A 399 35.29 -14.95 18.27
C ARG A 399 34.40 -14.80 19.49
N ASN A 400 34.55 -15.75 20.46
CA ASN A 400 33.70 -15.79 21.66
C ASN A 400 33.91 -14.58 22.57
N GLU A 401 35.08 -13.95 22.56
CA GLU A 401 35.42 -12.75 23.33
C GLU A 401 34.61 -11.51 22.87
N ARG A 402 34.08 -11.53 21.64
CA ARG A 402 33.25 -10.45 21.09
C ARG A 402 31.75 -10.66 21.34
N VAL A 403 31.37 -11.83 21.90
CA VAL A 403 29.96 -12.17 22.12
C VAL A 403 29.43 -11.46 23.37
N LYS A 404 28.42 -10.61 23.21
CA LYS A 404 27.72 -10.03 24.35
C LYS A 404 26.74 -11.04 24.96
N GLN A 405 26.73 -11.13 26.28
CA GLN A 405 25.87 -12.06 27.02
C GLN A 405 25.16 -11.36 28.18
N GLY A 406 24.10 -12.01 28.70
CA GLY A 406 23.37 -11.56 29.88
C GLY A 406 22.86 -10.13 29.76
N TRP A 407 22.97 -9.39 30.83
CA TRP A 407 22.46 -8.01 30.93
C TRP A 407 23.13 -7.03 29.95
N SER A 408 24.41 -7.24 29.62
CA SER A 408 25.11 -6.39 28.65
C SER A 408 24.47 -6.44 27.24
N TRP A 409 23.98 -7.63 26.82
CA TRP A 409 23.23 -7.77 25.59
C TRP A 409 21.86 -7.09 25.66
N TRP A 410 21.10 -7.37 26.74
CA TRP A 410 19.76 -6.81 26.94
C TRP A 410 19.75 -5.29 27.03
N LYS A 411 20.69 -4.70 27.75
CA LYS A 411 20.84 -3.25 27.80
C LYS A 411 21.04 -2.63 26.43
N GLY A 412 21.92 -3.22 25.61
CA GLY A 412 22.15 -2.74 24.24
C GLY A 412 20.92 -2.91 23.33
N ALA A 413 20.21 -4.04 23.48
CA ALA A 413 18.98 -4.32 22.71
C ALA A 413 17.86 -3.33 23.05
N LEU A 414 17.58 -3.11 24.34
CA LEU A 414 16.54 -2.20 24.80
C LEU A 414 16.82 -0.76 24.36
N ILE A 415 18.07 -0.28 24.48
CA ILE A 415 18.45 1.06 24.01
C ILE A 415 18.20 1.17 22.51
N THR A 416 18.58 0.17 21.71
CA THR A 416 18.37 0.17 20.26
C THR A 416 16.88 0.23 19.91
N ILE A 417 16.06 -0.58 20.58
CA ILE A 417 14.61 -0.65 20.38
C ILE A 417 13.93 0.67 20.73
N VAL A 418 14.27 1.25 21.87
CA VAL A 418 13.68 2.53 22.31
C VAL A 418 14.04 3.67 21.36
N ILE A 419 15.31 3.76 20.95
CA ILE A 419 15.74 4.79 20.00
C ILE A 419 15.05 4.62 18.65
N ALA A 420 15.06 3.43 18.09
CA ALA A 420 14.44 3.16 16.81
C ALA A 420 12.92 3.38 16.86
N GLY A 421 12.24 2.88 17.90
CA GLY A 421 10.80 3.02 18.07
C GLY A 421 10.37 4.45 18.26
N LEU A 422 10.88 5.14 19.28
CA LEU A 422 10.44 6.50 19.59
C LEU A 422 10.84 7.52 18.52
N SER A 423 11.91 7.29 17.76
CA SER A 423 12.27 8.18 16.64
C SER A 423 11.39 7.97 15.39
N TYR A 424 10.71 6.84 15.27
CA TYR A 424 9.93 6.51 14.07
C TYR A 424 8.81 7.51 13.76
N PRO A 425 7.87 7.83 14.67
CA PRO A 425 6.80 8.79 14.39
C PRO A 425 7.32 10.16 13.95
N PHE A 426 8.34 10.68 14.68
CA PHE A 426 8.90 12.01 14.41
C PHE A 426 9.65 12.08 13.09
N MET A 427 10.57 11.14 12.87
CA MET A 427 11.44 11.19 11.70
C MET A 427 10.68 10.85 10.42
N SER A 428 9.72 9.92 10.48
CA SER A 428 8.90 9.59 9.33
C SER A 428 8.00 10.76 8.93
N GLN A 429 7.39 11.45 9.88
CA GLN A 429 6.60 12.63 9.59
C GLN A 429 7.48 13.82 9.14
N LEU A 430 8.65 13.99 9.73
CA LEU A 430 9.62 15.01 9.31
C LEU A 430 9.99 14.85 7.82
N GLY A 431 10.36 13.64 7.40
CA GLY A 431 10.74 13.37 6.01
C GLY A 431 9.58 13.41 5.04
N HIS A 432 8.36 13.11 5.52
CA HIS A 432 7.17 13.08 4.71
C HIS A 432 6.66 14.47 4.32
N GLY A 433 6.70 15.45 5.20
CA GLY A 433 6.05 16.73 4.96
C GLY A 433 6.74 17.97 5.51
N LEU A 434 7.75 17.82 6.39
CA LEU A 434 8.37 18.95 7.06
C LEU A 434 9.77 19.30 6.55
N LEU A 435 10.49 18.33 5.94
CA LEU A 435 11.79 18.58 5.30
C LEU A 435 11.59 18.97 3.86
N PRO A 436 12.15 20.08 3.40
CA PRO A 436 12.12 20.49 1.99
C PRO A 436 13.12 19.65 1.18
N LEU A 437 12.79 18.39 0.92
CA LEU A 437 13.56 17.56 0.00
C LEU A 437 13.27 17.99 -1.44
N PRO A 438 14.27 17.97 -2.35
CA PRO A 438 14.02 18.26 -3.76
C PRO A 438 13.02 17.28 -4.37
N GLU A 439 11.78 17.72 -4.61
CA GLU A 439 10.67 16.90 -5.09
C GLU A 439 10.90 16.31 -6.49
N ASN A 440 11.72 16.97 -7.30
CA ASN A 440 12.15 16.45 -8.61
C ASN A 440 13.10 15.25 -8.51
N ILE A 441 13.75 15.00 -7.36
CA ILE A 441 14.65 13.88 -7.12
C ILE A 441 13.97 12.85 -6.21
N PHE A 442 13.48 13.28 -5.07
CA PHE A 442 12.88 12.41 -4.02
C PHE A 442 11.36 12.47 -4.10
N ARG A 443 10.79 11.78 -5.08
CA ARG A 443 9.37 11.87 -5.43
C ARG A 443 8.46 10.94 -4.61
N MET A 444 9.02 10.00 -3.83
CA MET A 444 8.22 9.02 -3.06
C MET A 444 7.83 9.60 -1.70
N THR A 445 6.57 9.97 -1.54
CA THR A 445 6.08 10.65 -0.32
C THR A 445 6.35 9.90 0.98
N ILE A 446 5.89 8.65 1.10
CA ILE A 446 6.21 7.77 2.25
C ILE A 446 7.69 7.36 2.24
N GLY A 447 8.28 7.20 1.07
CA GLY A 447 9.71 6.92 0.91
C GLY A 447 10.59 7.95 1.59
N ASN A 448 10.24 9.24 1.51
CA ASN A 448 10.93 10.34 2.18
C ASN A 448 10.87 10.23 3.70
N GLY A 449 9.74 9.77 4.25
CA GLY A 449 9.63 9.49 5.68
C GLY A 449 10.59 8.39 6.13
N PHE A 450 10.67 7.28 5.40
CA PHE A 450 11.64 6.22 5.69
C PHE A 450 13.08 6.68 5.50
N LEU A 451 13.35 7.48 4.46
CA LEU A 451 14.66 8.05 4.20
C LEU A 451 15.16 8.85 5.41
N ALA A 452 14.35 9.75 5.93
CA ALA A 452 14.70 10.57 7.08
C ALA A 452 14.96 9.72 8.34
N TRP A 453 14.11 8.73 8.61
CA TRP A 453 14.29 7.81 9.72
C TRP A 453 15.55 6.98 9.59
N TYR A 454 15.81 6.42 8.41
CA TYR A 454 17.02 5.64 8.17
C TYR A 454 18.29 6.48 8.26
N LEU A 455 18.29 7.73 7.78
CA LEU A 455 19.45 8.62 7.91
C LEU A 455 19.80 8.89 9.38
N LEU A 456 18.79 9.12 10.25
CA LEU A 456 19.04 9.23 11.69
C LEU A 456 19.64 7.95 12.25
N LEU A 457 19.06 6.80 11.94
CA LEU A 457 19.55 5.51 12.44
C LEU A 457 20.95 5.16 11.89
N ILE A 458 21.25 5.50 10.63
CA ILE A 458 22.60 5.40 10.04
C ILE A 458 23.59 6.22 10.86
N LEU A 459 23.27 7.48 11.15
CA LEU A 459 24.15 8.36 11.94
C LEU A 459 24.43 7.73 13.31
N ILE A 460 23.38 7.26 14.01
CA ILE A 460 23.53 6.62 15.34
C ILE A 460 24.38 5.34 15.23
N MET A 461 24.15 4.51 14.22
CA MET A 461 24.92 3.27 14.01
C MET A 461 26.39 3.58 13.69
N LEU A 462 26.67 4.58 12.87
CA LEU A 462 28.04 5.02 12.58
C LEU A 462 28.74 5.52 13.86
N LEU A 463 28.10 6.35 14.65
CA LEU A 463 28.66 6.86 15.91
C LEU A 463 28.92 5.73 16.91
N THR A 464 27.95 4.83 17.08
CA THR A 464 28.06 3.69 18.01
C THR A 464 29.00 2.57 17.51
N THR A 465 29.47 2.64 16.29
CA THR A 465 30.49 1.75 15.72
C THR A 465 31.86 2.42 15.74
N THR A 466 31.98 3.66 15.25
CA THR A 466 33.26 4.36 15.09
C THR A 466 33.88 4.77 16.43
N ILE A 467 33.07 5.14 17.42
CA ILE A 467 33.60 5.53 18.75
C ILE A 467 34.24 4.31 19.47
N PRO A 468 33.58 3.15 19.60
CA PRO A 468 34.23 1.95 20.13
C PRO A 468 35.42 1.48 19.27
N TRP A 469 35.31 1.59 17.95
CA TRP A 469 36.43 1.27 17.04
C TRP A 469 37.69 2.07 17.35
N LYS A 470 37.57 3.41 17.43
CA LYS A 470 38.69 4.30 17.76
C LYS A 470 39.27 4.01 19.17
N LYS A 471 38.40 3.71 20.17
CA LYS A 471 38.84 3.36 21.52
C LYS A 471 39.58 2.02 21.54
N SER A 472 39.14 1.02 20.76
CA SER A 472 39.76 -0.30 20.71
C SER A 472 41.18 -0.27 20.15
N LYS A 473 41.52 0.72 19.30
CA LYS A 473 42.89 0.89 18.77
C LYS A 473 43.96 1.13 19.87
N LYS A 474 43.54 1.45 21.06
CA LYS A 474 44.40 1.65 22.24
C LYS A 474 44.51 0.42 23.14
N THR A 475 43.90 -0.72 22.73
CA THR A 475 43.90 -1.97 23.48
C THR A 475 44.72 -3.03 22.75
N ASP A 476 45.13 -4.05 23.46
CA ASP A 476 45.89 -5.18 22.90
C ASP A 476 45.11 -6.02 21.88
N ASN A 477 43.79 -5.89 21.87
CA ASN A 477 42.93 -6.61 20.93
C ASN A 477 41.99 -5.62 20.21
N PRO A 478 42.49 -4.86 19.22
CA PRO A 478 41.71 -3.86 18.48
C PRO A 478 40.60 -4.50 17.62
N LEU A 479 39.48 -3.79 17.46
CA LEU A 479 38.43 -4.19 16.53
C LEU A 479 38.93 -4.12 15.08
N ASP A 480 38.58 -5.10 14.28
CA ASP A 480 38.86 -5.16 12.84
C ASP A 480 37.58 -5.26 11.99
N TYR A 481 37.70 -5.28 10.68
CA TYR A 481 36.57 -5.38 9.77
C TYR A 481 35.82 -6.72 9.85
N TYR A 482 36.49 -7.77 10.28
CA TYR A 482 35.86 -9.07 10.53
C TYR A 482 34.95 -9.03 11.76
N ASP A 483 35.34 -8.32 12.82
CA ASP A 483 34.52 -8.13 14.04
C ASP A 483 33.21 -7.42 13.78
N ILE A 484 33.16 -6.53 12.79
CA ILE A 484 31.95 -5.79 12.41
C ILE A 484 31.25 -6.38 11.18
N GLY A 485 31.73 -7.51 10.67
CA GLY A 485 31.10 -8.28 9.61
C GLY A 485 31.39 -7.79 8.18
N PHE A 486 32.38 -6.92 7.99
CA PHE A 486 32.78 -6.35 6.70
C PHE A 486 34.00 -7.03 6.07
N ALA A 487 34.38 -8.17 6.58
CA ALA A 487 35.38 -9.06 6.01
C ALA A 487 34.96 -10.52 6.16
N GLY A 488 35.32 -11.37 5.20
CA GLY A 488 34.95 -12.77 5.18
C GLY A 488 35.91 -13.67 5.93
N SER A 489 37.10 -13.21 6.32
CA SER A 489 38.13 -14.01 6.95
C SER A 489 38.85 -13.23 8.05
N GLU A 490 39.25 -13.91 9.14
CA GLU A 490 40.05 -13.34 10.22
C GLU A 490 41.41 -12.78 9.73
N LYS A 491 41.92 -13.30 8.64
CA LYS A 491 43.17 -12.82 8.00
C LYS A 491 43.00 -11.52 7.24
N THR A 492 41.76 -11.08 7.01
CA THR A 492 41.46 -9.89 6.24
C THR A 492 41.33 -8.69 7.16
N THR A 493 42.39 -7.91 7.30
CA THR A 493 42.45 -6.71 8.15
C THR A 493 41.84 -5.47 7.50
N ARG A 494 41.47 -5.55 6.22
CA ARG A 494 40.90 -4.47 5.42
C ARG A 494 39.44 -4.76 5.04
N PHE A 495 38.73 -3.73 4.62
CA PHE A 495 37.38 -3.87 4.05
C PHE A 495 37.42 -4.77 2.80
N ASP A 496 36.55 -5.79 2.75
CA ASP A 496 36.54 -6.79 1.68
C ASP A 496 35.65 -6.36 0.50
N TRP A 497 36.22 -5.58 -0.40
CA TRP A 497 35.53 -5.07 -1.58
C TRP A 497 35.12 -6.18 -2.57
N LEU A 498 35.92 -7.24 -2.69
CA LEU A 498 35.60 -8.35 -3.58
C LEU A 498 34.39 -9.13 -3.07
N LEU A 499 34.32 -9.34 -1.76
CA LEU A 499 33.18 -9.97 -1.10
C LEU A 499 31.91 -9.12 -1.23
N LEU A 500 32.03 -7.80 -1.04
CA LEU A 500 30.92 -6.86 -1.27
C LEU A 500 30.43 -6.94 -2.72
N GLY A 501 31.35 -6.85 -3.70
CA GLY A 501 30.98 -6.88 -5.12
C GLY A 501 30.25 -8.15 -5.54
N LYS A 502 30.78 -9.34 -5.12
CA LYS A 502 30.11 -10.62 -5.40
C LYS A 502 28.78 -10.77 -4.67
N SER A 503 28.68 -10.27 -3.43
CA SER A 503 27.42 -10.26 -2.68
C SER A 503 26.38 -9.36 -3.33
N THR A 504 26.79 -8.23 -3.87
CA THR A 504 25.91 -7.30 -4.60
C THR A 504 25.34 -7.94 -5.85
N ILE A 505 26.20 -8.55 -6.68
CA ILE A 505 25.75 -9.28 -7.88
C ILE A 505 24.78 -10.40 -7.50
N LEU A 506 25.10 -11.17 -6.49
CA LEU A 506 24.23 -12.25 -6.04
C LEU A 506 22.89 -11.73 -5.50
N ALA A 507 22.90 -10.63 -4.74
CA ALA A 507 21.67 -10.00 -4.24
C ALA A 507 20.74 -9.56 -5.38
N PHE A 508 21.29 -8.94 -6.43
CA PHE A 508 20.49 -8.55 -7.61
C PHE A 508 19.99 -9.76 -8.41
N ILE A 509 20.76 -10.82 -8.54
CA ILE A 509 20.28 -12.06 -9.19
C ILE A 509 19.11 -12.66 -8.41
N MET A 510 19.21 -12.75 -7.09
CA MET A 510 18.19 -13.36 -6.25
C MET A 510 16.90 -12.52 -6.23
N THR A 511 17.01 -11.22 -6.01
CA THR A 511 15.86 -10.31 -6.00
C THR A 511 15.28 -10.12 -7.40
N GLY A 512 16.13 -10.09 -8.43
CA GLY A 512 15.74 -10.07 -9.85
C GLY A 512 14.95 -11.33 -10.26
N PHE A 513 15.28 -12.49 -9.69
CA PHE A 513 14.47 -13.70 -9.87
C PHE A 513 13.05 -13.53 -9.32
N VAL A 514 12.89 -12.98 -8.09
CA VAL A 514 11.55 -12.71 -7.53
C VAL A 514 10.82 -11.65 -8.37
N TYR A 515 11.52 -10.62 -8.83
CA TYR A 515 10.98 -9.60 -9.72
C TYR A 515 10.46 -10.20 -11.04
N LEU A 516 11.21 -11.12 -11.63
CA LEU A 516 10.80 -11.84 -12.85
C LEU A 516 9.54 -12.69 -12.61
N LEU A 517 9.44 -13.38 -11.47
CA LEU A 517 8.22 -14.12 -11.11
C LEU A 517 7.01 -13.19 -11.01
N VAL A 518 7.17 -12.04 -10.33
CA VAL A 518 6.11 -11.04 -10.22
C VAL A 518 5.70 -10.53 -11.60
N TRP A 519 6.66 -10.21 -12.46
CA TRP A 519 6.40 -9.73 -13.82
C TRP A 519 5.64 -10.77 -14.64
N ILE A 520 6.07 -12.04 -14.61
CA ILE A 520 5.39 -13.13 -15.33
C ILE A 520 3.96 -13.31 -14.80
N CYS A 521 3.78 -13.37 -13.47
CA CYS A 521 2.46 -13.54 -12.87
C CYS A 521 1.51 -12.38 -13.20
N GLN A 522 2.04 -11.16 -13.24
CA GLN A 522 1.24 -9.98 -13.56
C GLN A 522 0.84 -9.94 -15.04
N LYS A 523 1.71 -10.41 -15.94
CA LYS A 523 1.39 -10.53 -17.39
C LYS A 523 0.43 -11.68 -17.71
N LEU A 524 0.61 -12.84 -17.06
CA LEU A 524 -0.21 -14.03 -17.35
C LEU A 524 -1.55 -14.03 -16.61
N PHE A 525 -1.58 -13.53 -15.37
CA PHE A 525 -2.72 -13.69 -14.47
C PHE A 525 -3.34 -12.36 -14.04
N LEU A 526 -2.78 -11.22 -14.46
CA LEU A 526 -3.14 -9.88 -13.98
C LEU A 526 -3.08 -9.76 -12.45
N LEU A 527 -2.15 -10.47 -11.81
CA LEU A 527 -1.96 -10.55 -10.38
C LEU A 527 -0.52 -10.21 -10.02
N ASP A 528 -0.34 -9.34 -9.03
CA ASP A 528 0.93 -9.14 -8.34
C ASP A 528 0.97 -9.95 -7.04
N PHE A 529 2.10 -9.91 -6.32
CA PHE A 529 2.22 -10.55 -5.03
C PHE A 529 1.93 -9.54 -3.93
N ARG A 530 0.81 -9.70 -3.26
CA ARG A 530 0.42 -8.83 -2.14
C ARG A 530 -0.37 -9.56 -1.07
N LEU A 531 -0.34 -9.05 0.14
CA LEU A 531 -1.36 -9.32 1.16
C LEU A 531 -2.35 -8.15 1.19
N ILE A 532 -1.93 -7.02 1.69
CA ILE A 532 -2.62 -5.72 1.68
C ILE A 532 -1.58 -4.68 1.31
N TRP A 533 -0.56 -4.58 2.08
CA TRP A 533 0.70 -3.93 1.93
C TRP A 533 1.70 -4.77 2.77
N PRO A 534 2.88 -5.15 2.34
CA PRO A 534 3.54 -4.73 1.10
C PRO A 534 2.98 -5.44 -0.12
N PHE A 535 3.24 -4.86 -1.28
CA PHE A 535 3.02 -5.50 -2.55
C PHE A 535 4.28 -5.48 -3.40
N PHE A 536 4.55 -6.62 -4.04
CA PHE A 536 5.60 -6.76 -5.03
C PHE A 536 4.96 -6.66 -6.41
N LYS A 537 5.27 -5.60 -7.13
CA LYS A 537 4.79 -5.38 -8.49
C LYS A 537 5.92 -4.90 -9.39
N TYR A 538 5.77 -5.03 -10.70
CA TYR A 538 6.78 -4.49 -11.60
C TYR A 538 6.72 -2.95 -11.62
N PHE A 539 7.85 -2.34 -11.94
CA PHE A 539 7.97 -0.89 -12.00
C PHE A 539 7.49 -0.31 -13.33
N SER A 540 6.91 0.89 -13.30
CA SER A 540 7.02 1.82 -14.42
C SER A 540 8.47 2.33 -14.49
N PHE A 541 8.81 2.98 -15.61
CA PHE A 541 10.16 3.54 -15.78
C PHE A 541 10.48 4.57 -14.70
N GLU A 542 9.54 5.45 -14.37
CA GLU A 542 9.68 6.50 -13.36
C GLU A 542 9.91 5.89 -11.97
N ARG A 543 9.19 4.84 -11.62
CA ARG A 543 9.36 4.12 -10.35
C ARG A 543 10.70 3.39 -10.28
N PHE A 544 11.18 2.87 -11.39
CA PHE A 544 12.51 2.29 -11.46
C PHE A 544 13.61 3.36 -11.24
N LEU A 545 13.45 4.56 -11.81
CA LEU A 545 14.39 5.67 -11.52
C LEU A 545 14.35 6.04 -10.04
N GLN A 546 13.16 6.09 -9.42
CA GLN A 546 13.06 6.32 -7.98
C GLN A 546 13.72 5.20 -7.17
N PHE A 547 13.58 3.94 -7.57
CA PHE A 547 14.31 2.85 -6.93
C PHE A 547 15.83 3.10 -6.93
N LEU A 548 16.40 3.56 -8.05
CA LEU A 548 17.83 3.88 -8.13
C LEU A 548 18.24 5.05 -7.22
N VAL A 549 17.37 6.02 -7.01
CA VAL A 549 17.60 7.16 -6.10
C VAL A 549 17.62 6.72 -4.63
N TYR A 550 16.70 5.84 -4.22
CA TYR A 550 16.53 5.45 -2.82
C TYR A 550 17.44 4.29 -2.39
N ILE A 551 17.81 3.37 -3.30
CA ILE A 551 18.53 2.14 -2.95
C ILE A 551 19.88 2.36 -2.25
N PRO A 552 20.69 3.40 -2.53
CA PRO A 552 21.95 3.60 -1.82
C PRO A 552 21.77 3.81 -0.31
N ILE A 553 20.76 4.59 0.10
CA ILE A 553 20.48 4.84 1.53
C ILE A 553 19.92 3.58 2.19
N PHE A 554 19.01 2.88 1.51
CA PHE A 554 18.47 1.61 2.01
C PHE A 554 19.58 0.55 2.17
N ALA A 555 20.46 0.43 1.20
CA ALA A 555 21.60 -0.51 1.27
C ALA A 555 22.52 -0.16 2.45
N LEU A 556 22.88 1.11 2.61
CA LEU A 556 23.71 1.55 3.73
C LEU A 556 23.03 1.26 5.08
N PHE A 557 21.74 1.59 5.22
CA PHE A 557 20.98 1.33 6.44
C PHE A 557 20.96 -0.16 6.78
N PHE A 558 20.55 -1.02 5.85
CA PHE A 558 20.39 -2.45 6.14
C PHE A 558 21.72 -3.17 6.36
N VAL A 559 22.78 -2.79 5.65
CA VAL A 559 24.12 -3.36 5.87
C VAL A 559 24.66 -2.97 7.25
N LEU A 560 24.53 -1.71 7.66
CA LEU A 560 24.91 -1.25 9.01
C LEU A 560 24.05 -1.90 10.10
N ASN A 561 22.75 -1.99 9.88
CA ASN A 561 21.83 -2.63 10.82
C ASN A 561 22.18 -4.12 11.01
N ASN A 562 22.50 -4.84 9.93
CA ASN A 562 22.96 -6.22 10.01
C ASN A 562 24.33 -6.34 10.70
N SER A 563 25.26 -5.38 10.48
CA SER A 563 26.51 -5.29 11.25
C SER A 563 26.22 -5.12 12.75
N LYS A 564 25.23 -4.30 13.09
CA LYS A 564 24.84 -4.11 14.48
C LYS A 564 24.30 -5.39 15.11
N ILE A 565 23.38 -6.06 14.41
CA ILE A 565 22.68 -7.25 14.93
C ILE A 565 23.59 -8.48 14.96
N PHE A 566 24.23 -8.80 13.83
CA PHE A 566 24.92 -10.09 13.65
C PHE A 566 26.39 -10.07 14.03
N ALA A 567 27.01 -8.89 14.04
CA ALA A 567 28.42 -8.77 14.39
C ALA A 567 28.61 -8.12 15.78
N GLN A 568 28.15 -6.88 15.99
CA GLN A 568 28.38 -6.14 17.25
C GLN A 568 27.51 -6.62 18.41
N MET A 569 26.28 -7.09 18.15
CA MET A 569 25.35 -7.70 19.12
C MET A 569 25.27 -9.21 18.96
N ARG A 570 26.34 -9.83 18.42
CA ARG A 570 26.41 -11.26 18.15
C ARG A 570 26.03 -12.09 19.37
N GLN A 571 25.26 -13.13 19.11
CA GLN A 571 24.87 -14.12 20.09
C GLN A 571 25.82 -15.34 20.03
N LYS A 572 25.96 -16.05 21.15
CA LYS A 572 26.57 -17.37 21.15
C LYS A 572 25.68 -18.35 20.40
N ASP A 573 26.26 -19.13 19.49
CA ASP A 573 25.50 -20.19 18.84
C ASP A 573 25.11 -21.23 19.89
N SER A 574 23.87 -21.70 19.84
CA SER A 574 23.32 -22.68 20.76
C SER A 574 23.93 -24.11 20.55
N GLY A 575 24.62 -24.31 19.43
CA GLY A 575 25.09 -25.64 19.01
C GLY A 575 23.97 -26.58 18.59
N LYS A 576 22.70 -26.14 18.60
CA LYS A 576 21.57 -26.94 18.17
C LYS A 576 21.43 -26.87 16.65
N GLU A 577 21.15 -27.99 16.03
CA GLU A 577 20.93 -28.12 14.60
C GLU A 577 19.44 -28.02 14.23
N GLY A 578 19.15 -27.87 12.94
CA GLY A 578 17.81 -27.87 12.38
C GLY A 578 16.97 -26.66 12.75
N PHE A 579 15.64 -26.82 12.69
CA PHE A 579 14.67 -25.75 12.91
C PHE A 579 14.75 -25.14 14.32
N LEU A 580 14.86 -25.95 15.36
CA LEU A 580 14.98 -25.48 16.74
C LEU A 580 16.26 -24.67 16.96
N GLY A 581 17.37 -25.08 16.34
CA GLY A 581 18.63 -24.35 16.37
C GLY A 581 18.52 -23.02 15.67
N PHE A 582 17.83 -22.97 14.53
CA PHE A 582 17.53 -21.73 13.83
C PHE A 582 16.66 -20.79 14.70
N MET A 583 15.56 -21.27 15.25
CA MET A 583 14.64 -20.47 16.06
C MET A 583 15.30 -19.93 17.33
N SER A 584 16.19 -20.73 17.98
CA SER A 584 16.92 -20.28 19.16
C SER A 584 17.88 -19.12 18.89
N TYR A 585 18.34 -19.00 17.66
CA TYR A 585 19.20 -17.91 17.19
C TYR A 585 18.38 -16.72 16.62
N TRP A 586 17.30 -17.01 15.88
CA TRP A 586 16.49 -16.01 15.19
C TRP A 586 15.72 -15.08 16.12
N TRP A 587 15.10 -15.55 17.19
CA TRP A 587 14.17 -14.75 17.99
C TRP A 587 14.79 -13.48 18.58
N LYS A 588 16.05 -13.50 19.01
CA LYS A 588 16.75 -12.30 19.48
C LYS A 588 17.08 -11.33 18.36
N ASN A 589 17.40 -11.84 17.17
CA ASN A 589 17.61 -11.00 15.98
C ASN A 589 16.29 -10.33 15.57
N ALA A 590 15.20 -11.09 15.59
CA ALA A 590 13.85 -10.57 15.34
C ALA A 590 13.48 -9.50 16.37
N PHE A 591 13.78 -9.72 17.65
CA PHE A 591 13.57 -8.76 18.71
C PHE A 591 14.33 -7.44 18.47
N LEU A 592 15.58 -7.52 18.01
CA LEU A 592 16.37 -6.33 17.66
C LEU A 592 15.84 -5.62 16.41
N MET A 593 15.45 -6.37 15.37
CA MET A 593 14.98 -5.76 14.10
C MET A 593 13.58 -5.18 14.21
N ALA A 594 12.67 -5.93 14.82
CA ALA A 594 11.24 -5.58 14.84
C ALA A 594 10.81 -4.88 16.14
N GLY A 595 11.63 -4.93 17.18
CA GLY A 595 11.25 -4.47 18.52
C GLY A 595 10.91 -2.98 18.59
N GLY A 596 11.59 -2.13 17.82
CA GLY A 596 11.27 -0.71 17.75
C GLY A 596 9.87 -0.45 17.18
N VAL A 597 9.56 -1.06 16.04
CA VAL A 597 8.21 -0.95 15.43
C VAL A 597 7.17 -1.61 16.32
N PHE A 598 7.48 -2.75 16.95
CA PHE A 598 6.58 -3.40 17.92
C PHE A 598 6.28 -2.52 19.12
N LEU A 599 7.28 -1.81 19.65
CA LEU A 599 7.08 -0.84 20.73
C LEU A 599 6.09 0.26 20.32
N VAL A 600 6.22 0.79 19.11
CA VAL A 600 5.26 1.79 18.59
C VAL A 600 3.88 1.19 18.39
N CYS A 601 3.78 -0.06 17.90
CA CYS A 601 2.49 -0.77 17.84
C CYS A 601 1.82 -0.88 19.21
N LEU A 602 2.58 -1.19 20.28
CA LEU A 602 2.03 -1.25 21.63
C LEU A 602 1.56 0.11 22.11
N ILE A 603 2.38 1.16 21.89
CA ILE A 603 2.02 2.53 22.24
C ILE A 603 0.74 2.98 21.51
N GLU A 604 0.64 2.70 20.22
CA GLU A 604 -0.49 3.13 19.38
C GLU A 604 -1.76 2.38 19.70
N TYR A 605 -1.71 1.04 19.72
CA TYR A 605 -2.92 0.22 19.73
C TYR A 605 -3.42 -0.20 21.10
N ILE A 606 -2.57 -0.28 22.15
CA ILE A 606 -3.08 -0.65 23.49
C ILE A 606 -4.10 0.38 23.99
N PRO A 607 -3.81 1.69 24.04
CA PRO A 607 -4.80 2.67 24.46
C PRO A 607 -6.01 2.71 23.52
N PHE A 608 -5.78 2.48 22.23
CA PHE A 608 -6.83 2.48 21.24
C PHE A 608 -7.83 1.34 21.46
N PHE A 609 -7.36 0.12 21.72
CA PHE A 609 -8.25 -1.03 22.04
C PHE A 609 -8.94 -0.89 23.39
N LEU A 610 -8.36 -0.13 24.31
CA LEU A 610 -8.99 0.21 25.59
C LEU A 610 -10.03 1.34 25.50
N GLY A 611 -10.26 1.89 24.28
CA GLY A 611 -11.24 2.97 24.05
C GLY A 611 -10.77 4.34 24.57
N ILE A 612 -9.45 4.54 24.67
CA ILE A 612 -8.85 5.82 25.09
C ILE A 612 -8.50 6.69 23.89
N GLY A 613 -7.91 6.08 22.85
CA GLY A 613 -7.49 6.72 21.59
C GLY A 613 -6.16 6.20 21.09
N PRO A 614 -5.73 6.56 19.85
CA PRO A 614 -4.42 6.20 19.34
C PRO A 614 -3.31 6.78 20.21
N GLY A 615 -2.41 5.94 20.69
CA GLY A 615 -1.44 6.36 21.71
C GLY A 615 -0.45 7.40 21.21
N VAL A 616 -0.07 7.37 19.93
CA VAL A 616 0.82 8.37 19.33
C VAL A 616 0.13 9.72 19.24
N ASP A 617 -1.15 9.78 18.84
CA ASP A 617 -1.95 11.01 18.86
C ASP A 617 -2.05 11.59 20.28
N LEU A 618 -2.28 10.74 21.27
CA LEU A 618 -2.43 11.16 22.67
C LEU A 618 -1.12 11.69 23.28
N LEU A 619 0.02 11.09 22.92
CA LEU A 619 1.32 11.44 23.49
C LEU A 619 2.01 12.60 22.76
N PHE A 620 1.86 12.67 21.43
CA PHE A 620 2.65 13.55 20.58
C PHE A 620 1.81 14.46 19.68
N GLY A 621 0.48 14.27 19.64
CA GLY A 621 -0.46 15.00 18.81
C GLY A 621 -0.73 14.31 17.46
N SER A 622 -1.89 14.59 16.88
CA SER A 622 -2.40 13.96 15.65
C SER A 622 -1.53 14.21 14.40
N THR A 623 -0.65 15.19 14.45
CA THR A 623 0.35 15.43 13.38
C THR A 623 1.29 14.24 13.19
N PHE A 624 1.58 13.48 14.24
CA PHE A 624 2.50 12.34 14.21
C PHE A 624 1.80 10.99 14.02
N GLY A 625 0.47 10.98 13.99
CA GLY A 625 -0.36 9.84 13.66
C GLY A 625 -0.49 9.61 12.16
N GLY A 626 -1.62 9.10 11.74
CA GLY A 626 -2.04 9.02 10.33
C GLY A 626 -1.23 8.02 9.48
N PRO A 627 -0.60 8.45 8.37
CA PRO A 627 -0.11 7.51 7.34
C PRO A 627 0.85 6.44 7.86
N PHE A 628 1.80 6.82 8.72
CA PHE A 628 2.82 5.91 9.25
C PHE A 628 2.28 5.00 10.34
N MET A 629 1.34 5.49 11.16
CA MET A 629 0.72 4.68 12.21
C MET A 629 -0.22 3.63 11.60
N SER A 630 -0.98 3.98 10.59
CA SER A 630 -1.83 3.03 9.86
C SER A 630 -1.05 1.90 9.17
N LEU A 631 0.25 2.08 8.92
CA LEU A 631 1.15 1.07 8.34
C LEU A 631 1.73 0.09 9.37
N LEU A 632 1.71 0.40 10.66
CA LEU A 632 2.39 -0.38 11.71
C LEU A 632 1.99 -1.86 11.71
N LEU A 633 0.69 -2.17 11.62
CA LEU A 633 0.18 -3.54 11.65
C LEU A 633 0.60 -4.37 10.44
N VAL A 634 0.99 -3.76 9.33
CA VAL A 634 1.52 -4.46 8.17
C VAL A 634 3.06 -4.44 8.13
N PHE A 635 3.70 -3.41 8.67
CA PHE A 635 5.16 -3.33 8.76
C PHE A 635 5.74 -4.32 9.77
N PHE A 636 5.13 -4.46 10.91
CA PHE A 636 5.64 -5.37 11.94
C PHE A 636 5.80 -6.82 11.43
N PRO A 637 4.77 -7.47 10.84
CA PRO A 637 4.93 -8.79 10.23
C PRO A 637 5.97 -8.83 9.10
N GLN A 638 6.04 -7.76 8.28
CA GLN A 638 7.02 -7.66 7.20
C GLN A 638 8.46 -7.68 7.74
N ILE A 639 8.74 -6.92 8.81
CA ILE A 639 10.07 -6.89 9.42
C ILE A 639 10.40 -8.25 10.04
N LEU A 640 9.41 -8.97 10.59
CA LEU A 640 9.62 -10.35 11.07
C LEU A 640 10.03 -11.27 9.93
N VAL A 641 9.38 -11.23 8.78
CA VAL A 641 9.78 -12.00 7.58
C VAL A 641 11.19 -11.62 7.13
N LEU A 642 11.49 -10.32 7.06
CA LEU A 642 12.84 -9.85 6.73
C LEU A 642 13.88 -10.35 7.75
N SER A 643 13.56 -10.40 9.03
CA SER A 643 14.46 -10.90 10.06
C SER A 643 14.77 -12.40 9.90
N ILE A 644 13.80 -13.19 9.42
CA ILE A 644 14.02 -14.61 9.04
C ILE A 644 15.01 -14.68 7.88
N LEU A 645 14.78 -13.90 6.83
CA LEU A 645 15.66 -13.85 5.65
C LEU A 645 17.08 -13.45 6.04
N CYS A 646 17.24 -12.32 6.77
CA CYS A 646 18.54 -11.84 7.23
C CYS A 646 19.29 -12.89 8.04
N THR A 647 18.61 -13.51 9.01
CA THR A 647 19.20 -14.52 9.90
C THR A 647 19.62 -15.76 9.11
N TYR A 648 18.77 -16.24 8.20
CA TYR A 648 19.08 -17.41 7.37
C TYR A 648 20.29 -17.15 6.46
N ILE A 649 20.29 -16.00 5.77
CA ILE A 649 21.37 -15.62 4.85
C ILE A 649 22.67 -15.44 5.63
N TYR A 650 22.66 -14.73 6.75
CA TYR A 650 23.85 -14.56 7.58
C TYR A 650 24.42 -15.89 8.05
N ARG A 651 23.58 -16.81 8.50
CA ARG A 651 24.05 -18.17 8.91
C ARG A 651 24.66 -18.98 7.76
N LYS A 652 24.34 -18.67 6.52
CA LYS A 652 24.90 -19.32 5.33
C LYS A 652 26.14 -18.62 4.77
N THR A 653 26.30 -17.34 5.06
CA THR A 653 27.34 -16.51 4.42
C THR A 653 28.37 -15.95 5.39
N GLY A 654 28.12 -15.97 6.72
CA GLY A 654 29.06 -15.55 7.75
C GLY A 654 29.43 -14.05 7.77
N HIS A 655 28.87 -13.24 6.86
CA HIS A 655 29.13 -11.82 6.77
C HIS A 655 27.85 -11.03 6.52
N VAL A 656 27.89 -9.68 6.66
CA VAL A 656 26.68 -8.84 6.68
C VAL A 656 26.27 -8.30 5.30
N PHE A 657 27.09 -8.44 4.26
CA PHE A 657 26.80 -7.84 2.97
C PHE A 657 25.55 -8.43 2.32
N LEU A 658 25.52 -9.73 2.05
CA LEU A 658 24.38 -10.35 1.39
C LEU A 658 23.11 -10.28 2.26
N SER A 659 23.26 -10.53 3.58
CA SER A 659 22.13 -10.46 4.53
C SER A 659 21.57 -9.03 4.70
N GLY A 660 22.35 -8.00 4.40
CA GLY A 660 21.90 -6.61 4.39
C GLY A 660 21.36 -6.14 3.04
N LEU A 661 22.02 -6.53 1.93
CA LEU A 661 21.65 -6.06 0.59
C LEU A 661 20.30 -6.60 0.10
N ILE A 662 19.98 -7.88 0.36
CA ILE A 662 18.69 -8.47 -0.04
C ILE A 662 17.51 -7.76 0.60
N PRO A 663 17.42 -7.58 1.94
CA PRO A 663 16.34 -6.84 2.55
C PRO A 663 16.31 -5.36 2.15
N ALA A 664 17.47 -4.76 1.86
CA ALA A 664 17.53 -3.39 1.34
C ALA A 664 16.83 -3.28 -0.03
N ILE A 665 17.15 -4.18 -0.97
CA ILE A 665 16.52 -4.19 -2.30
C ILE A 665 15.03 -4.47 -2.17
N ILE A 666 14.62 -5.46 -1.37
CA ILE A 666 13.22 -5.81 -1.15
C ILE A 666 12.46 -4.61 -0.54
N SER A 667 12.98 -4.00 0.51
CA SER A 667 12.31 -2.87 1.17
C SER A 667 12.23 -1.64 0.27
N CYS A 668 13.30 -1.32 -0.44
CA CYS A 668 13.32 -0.24 -1.41
C CYS A 668 12.31 -0.50 -2.56
N TRP A 669 12.26 -1.72 -3.07
CA TRP A 669 11.29 -2.13 -4.10
C TRP A 669 9.84 -1.96 -3.62
N ILE A 670 9.51 -2.43 -2.42
CA ILE A 670 8.16 -2.27 -1.84
C ILE A 670 7.80 -0.79 -1.72
N ILE A 671 8.71 0.02 -1.17
CA ILE A 671 8.46 1.45 -0.97
C ILE A 671 8.28 2.17 -2.31
N THR A 672 9.18 1.99 -3.26
CA THR A 672 9.13 2.70 -4.55
C THR A 672 8.04 2.14 -5.46
N GLY A 673 7.70 0.86 -5.34
CA GLY A 673 6.58 0.26 -6.05
C GLY A 673 5.21 0.67 -5.51
N GLY A 674 5.10 0.93 -4.21
CA GLY A 674 3.83 1.12 -3.50
C GLY A 674 3.51 2.53 -3.05
N SER A 675 4.51 3.41 -2.89
CA SER A 675 4.27 4.78 -2.43
C SER A 675 3.63 5.66 -3.51
N ALA A 676 2.89 6.67 -3.06
CA ALA A 676 2.48 7.76 -3.92
C ALA A 676 3.72 8.54 -4.41
N MET A 677 3.67 8.97 -5.65
CA MET A 677 4.73 9.72 -6.33
C MET A 677 4.23 11.12 -6.65
N LEU A 678 5.01 12.13 -6.24
CA LEU A 678 4.74 13.55 -6.53
C LEU A 678 4.91 13.87 -8.00
#